data_4aa8ca44ee745a314f44bb46c11c66d0
#
_entry.id   4aa8ca44ee745a314f44bb46c11c66d0
#
_cell.length_a   1.000
_cell.length_b   1.000
_cell.length_c   1.000
_cell.angle_alpha   90.00
_cell.angle_beta   90.00
_cell.angle_gamma   90.00
#
_symmetry.space_group_name_H-M   'P 1'
#
loop_
_entity.id
_entity.type
_entity.pdbx_description
1 polymer ?
#
loop_
_entity_poly.entity_id
_entity_poly.type
_entity_poly.pdbx_seq_one_letter_code
_entity_poly.pdbx_strand_id
1 'polypeptide(L)'
;MKIRRPLCLVCIVFLCLVYLFMKGQPPSPKWEVDSFSGRTLSLSGKITDKQLKNNVLSIYLTDVHIYQNAYAAGNGKEDFPQNVKGIVVKTSDYDKVEKYIRLGACLEARGIFTPFDKPMNEGEFDSRSYYMIHGYEGQLKRAKITGVSREYSHLSEGLRRFRDRAFETIGEYLGEEDSGLLSAMTLGDKAGLDTEIKELYQNAGISHVLALSGLHIASVGLAFLKMLRKMGVRQSIAAALSGSLIVVYGIMTGLSTSTLRAMIMFALAIIAIIIKRTYDLLSAAALSAILIVLENPGYLFDSGFLLSFGAIVAIGCVFPIIDALVCDFAKRLRMSSGWSKTRGRRYCPAVGTRGRRFCPTVGTRGRRLCPAVGTRGRRLCPAEKSLANNDVIKYAEADKEESWVVKKTKETIVAVRQGICVSLSITIVTLPVTAYSFFQVSRYSILLNLVIIPLMGIVLATGFAGIGLGLLAEYFGSSVLGMGAAGAFKIAEIILFIYEYLSEKTTAFSSNLSLFGRPSTWQVVLYAALLLAALFIADSAISEGTRDDYKQSNVISGCMGTDVFSKRRQRRFAKRLLCVIVLLGVGISIMKFHPHEDLEIRNLYVGQGDSAVILGKNLPVIMIDGGSTDVKSVGKYKIIPALKSNGIATIDYCFLTHMDNDHVNGIIEILENKSCGVKIKNVVMSRDRGTEIMSYNQDRGTEIMSYSRDTGTEILSYSRDTGTEILSDFDGENDNYEKLLSAIKSSGAKLCLIDAGDILKLSDLKITCLSPSGSDDLDENDSSLVLAIKYVPSDFDMIFTGDISRKTEQKLIRRLENRKDLLDCDYLKVAHHGSKNSSSEEFLKLASPHISVISAGIDNSYGHPHKETLQRLESVDTGIYCTAEEGEVILKVDKDRNVIKTRGRR
;
A
#
# COMPACT_ATOMS: atom_id res chain seq x y z
N MET A 1 -14.21 5.89 36.04
CA MET A 1 -13.81 6.56 34.79
C MET A 1 -15.06 7.19 34.16
N LYS A 2 -15.23 8.54 34.16
CA LYS A 2 -16.34 9.16 33.45
C LYS A 2 -16.09 9.02 31.95
N ILE A 3 -16.96 8.31 31.25
CA ILE A 3 -16.89 8.17 29.78
C ILE A 3 -17.08 9.56 29.20
N ARG A 4 -15.98 10.20 28.78
CA ARG A 4 -16.01 11.56 28.23
C ARG A 4 -16.61 11.67 26.83
N ARG A 5 -16.70 10.52 26.10
CA ARG A 5 -17.16 10.42 24.70
C ARG A 5 -18.05 9.19 24.50
N PRO A 6 -19.32 9.25 24.91
CA PRO A 6 -20.24 8.09 24.82
C PRO A 6 -20.48 7.66 23.36
N LEU A 7 -20.50 8.59 22.42
CA LEU A 7 -20.71 8.30 21.00
C LEU A 7 -19.59 7.43 20.40
N CYS A 8 -18.34 7.60 20.85
CA CYS A 8 -17.24 6.73 20.39
C CYS A 8 -17.44 5.29 20.88
N LEU A 9 -17.94 5.08 22.10
CA LEU A 9 -18.26 3.75 22.61
C LEU A 9 -19.39 3.12 21.82
N VAL A 10 -20.48 3.86 21.57
CA VAL A 10 -21.60 3.42 20.74
C VAL A 10 -21.12 3.02 19.34
N CYS A 11 -20.24 3.82 18.74
CA CYS A 11 -19.65 3.53 17.44
C CYS A 11 -18.88 2.20 17.45
N ILE A 12 -18.01 1.99 18.44
CA ILE A 12 -17.22 0.74 18.55
C ILE A 12 -18.16 -0.47 18.66
N VAL A 13 -19.16 -0.40 19.54
CA VAL A 13 -20.13 -1.48 19.72
C VAL A 13 -20.91 -1.73 18.43
N PHE A 14 -21.37 -0.66 17.77
CA PHE A 14 -22.09 -0.76 16.50
C PHE A 14 -21.23 -1.42 15.42
N LEU A 15 -19.98 -0.98 15.22
CA LEU A 15 -19.08 -1.56 14.22
C LEU A 15 -18.76 -3.04 14.52
N CYS A 16 -18.58 -3.40 15.79
CA CYS A 16 -18.40 -4.80 16.18
C CYS A 16 -19.64 -5.64 15.87
N LEU A 17 -20.85 -5.13 16.17
CA LEU A 17 -22.09 -5.83 15.85
C LEU A 17 -22.28 -6.01 14.35
N VAL A 18 -22.00 -4.99 13.54
CA VAL A 18 -22.07 -5.09 12.08
C VAL A 18 -21.06 -6.11 11.56
N TYR A 19 -19.82 -6.09 12.06
CA TYR A 19 -18.79 -7.06 11.68
C TYR A 19 -19.21 -8.51 12.00
N LEU A 20 -19.78 -8.74 13.18
CA LEU A 20 -20.30 -10.05 13.58
C LEU A 20 -21.50 -10.45 12.72
N PHE A 21 -22.40 -9.53 12.40
CA PHE A 21 -23.52 -9.77 11.50
C PHE A 21 -23.07 -10.19 10.11
N MET A 22 -22.02 -9.55 9.59
CA MET A 22 -21.38 -9.88 8.32
C MET A 22 -20.52 -11.17 8.40
N LYS A 23 -20.47 -11.84 9.57
CA LYS A 23 -19.61 -13.02 9.81
C LYS A 23 -18.12 -12.79 9.47
N GLY A 24 -17.66 -11.57 9.57
CA GLY A 24 -16.28 -11.19 9.26
C GLY A 24 -15.92 -11.31 7.77
N GLN A 25 -16.89 -11.36 6.87
CA GLN A 25 -16.68 -11.50 5.42
C GLN A 25 -17.28 -10.32 4.66
N PRO A 26 -16.67 -9.90 3.53
CA PRO A 26 -17.25 -8.90 2.66
C PRO A 26 -18.60 -9.37 2.07
N PRO A 27 -19.44 -8.45 1.57
CA PRO A 27 -20.72 -8.83 0.99
C PRO A 27 -20.51 -9.75 -0.21
N SER A 28 -21.36 -10.78 -0.31
CA SER A 28 -21.46 -11.68 -1.45
C SER A 28 -22.68 -11.34 -2.30
N PRO A 29 -22.68 -11.67 -3.61
CA PRO A 29 -23.85 -11.48 -4.46
C PRO A 29 -25.03 -12.28 -3.95
N LYS A 30 -26.25 -11.76 -4.17
CA LYS A 30 -27.49 -12.45 -3.77
C LYS A 30 -27.93 -13.52 -4.77
N TRP A 31 -27.27 -13.64 -5.91
CA TRP A 31 -27.55 -14.56 -6.99
C TRP A 31 -26.26 -15.26 -7.45
N GLU A 32 -26.38 -16.37 -8.15
CA GLU A 32 -25.25 -17.15 -8.63
C GLU A 32 -24.58 -16.49 -9.83
N VAL A 33 -23.77 -15.46 -9.57
CA VAL A 33 -23.11 -14.67 -10.61
C VAL A 33 -22.24 -15.53 -11.54
N ASP A 34 -21.61 -16.56 -10.99
CA ASP A 34 -20.71 -17.45 -11.74
C ASP A 34 -21.45 -18.31 -12.78
N SER A 35 -22.71 -18.68 -12.56
CA SER A 35 -23.54 -19.47 -13.49
C SER A 35 -23.89 -18.72 -14.78
N PHE A 36 -23.78 -17.39 -14.79
CA PHE A 36 -24.03 -16.54 -15.94
C PHE A 36 -22.76 -16.13 -16.69
N SER A 37 -21.61 -16.59 -16.26
CA SER A 37 -20.33 -16.28 -16.93
C SER A 37 -20.31 -16.74 -18.39
N GLY A 38 -19.83 -15.89 -19.29
CA GLY A 38 -19.75 -16.18 -20.73
C GLY A 38 -21.08 -16.02 -21.49
N ARG A 39 -22.22 -15.86 -20.81
CA ARG A 39 -23.53 -15.69 -21.46
C ARG A 39 -23.70 -14.28 -22.01
N THR A 40 -24.38 -14.17 -23.15
CA THR A 40 -24.78 -12.87 -23.71
C THR A 40 -26.03 -12.39 -23.01
N LEU A 41 -25.92 -11.29 -22.27
CA LEU A 41 -27.05 -10.67 -21.57
C LEU A 41 -27.44 -9.34 -22.21
N SER A 42 -28.74 -9.02 -22.15
CA SER A 42 -29.28 -7.68 -22.40
C SER A 42 -29.71 -7.09 -21.06
N LEU A 43 -29.37 -5.83 -20.83
CA LEU A 43 -29.70 -5.14 -19.59
C LEU A 43 -30.00 -3.68 -19.79
N SER A 44 -30.74 -3.09 -18.88
CA SER A 44 -30.89 -1.64 -18.77
C SER A 44 -30.52 -1.19 -17.36
N GLY A 45 -29.99 0.03 -17.25
CA GLY A 45 -29.60 0.58 -15.96
C GLY A 45 -29.29 2.06 -16.06
N LYS A 46 -29.27 2.72 -14.91
CA LYS A 46 -29.00 4.16 -14.80
C LYS A 46 -27.51 4.42 -14.74
N ILE A 47 -27.01 5.32 -15.60
CA ILE A 47 -25.58 5.71 -15.66
C ILE A 47 -25.25 6.55 -14.43
N THR A 48 -24.28 6.10 -13.65
CA THR A 48 -23.75 6.79 -12.46
C THR A 48 -22.36 7.38 -12.69
N ASP A 49 -21.52 6.71 -13.48
CA ASP A 49 -20.20 7.19 -13.86
C ASP A 49 -19.77 6.60 -15.20
N LYS A 50 -18.80 7.23 -15.85
CA LYS A 50 -18.17 6.76 -17.08
C LYS A 50 -16.68 7.08 -17.06
N GLN A 51 -15.84 6.17 -17.52
CA GLN A 51 -14.38 6.32 -17.55
C GLN A 51 -13.85 5.78 -18.87
N LEU A 52 -13.05 6.57 -19.56
CA LEU A 52 -12.34 6.17 -20.77
C LEU A 52 -10.90 5.82 -20.40
N LYS A 53 -10.46 4.61 -20.73
CA LYS A 53 -9.07 4.18 -20.54
C LYS A 53 -8.67 3.23 -21.66
N ASN A 54 -7.53 3.46 -22.30
CA ASN A 54 -6.99 2.61 -23.38
C ASN A 54 -8.04 2.28 -24.46
N ASN A 55 -8.77 3.27 -24.96
CA ASN A 55 -9.83 3.15 -25.95
C ASN A 55 -11.00 2.21 -25.55
N VAL A 56 -11.16 1.93 -24.27
CA VAL A 56 -12.32 1.21 -23.73
C VAL A 56 -13.10 2.14 -22.82
N LEU A 57 -14.36 2.38 -23.17
CA LEU A 57 -15.27 3.14 -22.33
C LEU A 57 -15.92 2.19 -21.30
N SER A 58 -15.69 2.44 -20.03
CA SER A 58 -16.33 1.77 -18.91
C SER A 58 -17.47 2.63 -18.39
N ILE A 59 -18.69 2.13 -18.44
CA ILE A 59 -19.91 2.80 -17.99
C ILE A 59 -20.41 2.07 -16.75
N TYR A 60 -20.58 2.80 -15.68
CA TYR A 60 -21.03 2.25 -14.40
C TYR A 60 -22.55 2.44 -14.29
N LEU A 61 -23.29 1.32 -14.18
CA LEU A 61 -24.74 1.32 -14.10
C LEU A 61 -25.20 0.90 -12.70
N THR A 62 -26.23 1.55 -12.21
CA THR A 62 -27.00 1.16 -11.02
C THR A 62 -28.46 0.90 -11.39
N ASP A 63 -29.19 0.29 -10.45
CA ASP A 63 -30.59 -0.08 -10.67
C ASP A 63 -30.77 -0.90 -11.96
N VAL A 64 -30.00 -1.98 -12.07
CA VAL A 64 -29.89 -2.76 -13.30
C VAL A 64 -30.99 -3.81 -13.37
N HIS A 65 -31.69 -3.81 -14.49
CA HIS A 65 -32.66 -4.82 -14.88
C HIS A 65 -32.11 -5.67 -16.03
N ILE A 66 -32.04 -6.98 -15.82
CA ILE A 66 -31.61 -7.95 -16.85
C ILE A 66 -32.85 -8.52 -17.51
N TYR A 67 -32.86 -8.57 -18.85
CA TYR A 67 -33.96 -9.15 -19.61
C TYR A 67 -33.43 -10.04 -20.74
N GLN A 68 -34.21 -11.06 -21.04
CA GLN A 68 -33.92 -11.99 -22.11
C GLN A 68 -34.55 -11.48 -23.42
N ASN A 69 -33.77 -11.42 -24.51
CA ASN A 69 -34.37 -11.25 -25.83
C ASN A 69 -35.10 -12.52 -26.25
N ALA A 70 -36.33 -12.38 -26.73
CA ALA A 70 -37.23 -13.46 -27.12
C ALA A 70 -36.70 -14.40 -28.23
N TYR A 71 -35.53 -14.14 -28.81
CA TYR A 71 -34.94 -14.92 -29.91
C TYR A 71 -33.95 -16.02 -29.46
N ALA A 72 -33.67 -16.19 -28.18
CA ALA A 72 -32.77 -17.21 -27.67
C ALA A 72 -33.47 -18.24 -26.74
N ALA A 73 -34.78 -18.33 -26.80
CA ALA A 73 -35.57 -19.22 -25.98
C ALA A 73 -35.49 -20.69 -26.49
N GLY A 74 -34.46 -21.40 -26.10
CA GLY A 74 -34.54 -22.83 -25.83
C GLY A 74 -35.39 -23.06 -24.58
N ASN A 75 -36.26 -24.04 -24.56
CA ASN A 75 -37.34 -24.36 -23.63
C ASN A 75 -36.94 -24.41 -22.12
N GLY A 76 -36.55 -23.33 -21.50
CA GLY A 76 -36.34 -23.21 -20.06
C GLY A 76 -36.57 -21.79 -19.60
N LYS A 77 -37.55 -21.56 -18.73
CA LYS A 77 -37.69 -20.32 -17.95
C LYS A 77 -36.51 -20.27 -16.96
N GLU A 78 -35.41 -19.68 -17.37
CA GLU A 78 -34.35 -19.34 -16.41
C GLU A 78 -34.80 -18.07 -15.66
N ASP A 79 -34.90 -18.15 -14.34
CA ASP A 79 -35.19 -17.00 -13.48
C ASP A 79 -33.97 -16.07 -13.44
N PHE A 80 -34.00 -15.01 -14.26
CA PHE A 80 -33.02 -13.92 -14.17
C PHE A 80 -33.24 -13.09 -12.91
N PRO A 81 -32.18 -12.69 -12.22
CA PRO A 81 -32.32 -11.81 -11.07
C PRO A 81 -32.97 -10.48 -11.50
N GLN A 82 -34.12 -10.16 -10.95
CA GLN A 82 -34.91 -8.99 -11.33
C GLN A 82 -34.30 -7.67 -10.89
N ASN A 83 -33.45 -7.68 -9.84
CA ASN A 83 -32.84 -6.46 -9.25
C ASN A 83 -31.37 -6.71 -8.98
N VAL A 84 -30.50 -6.28 -9.89
CA VAL A 84 -29.04 -6.25 -9.70
C VAL A 84 -28.61 -4.84 -9.31
N LYS A 85 -27.80 -4.72 -8.25
CA LYS A 85 -27.40 -3.40 -7.73
C LYS A 85 -26.67 -2.57 -8.77
N GLY A 86 -25.65 -3.14 -9.40
CA GLY A 86 -24.89 -2.45 -10.44
C GLY A 86 -24.07 -3.40 -11.30
N ILE A 87 -23.83 -2.96 -12.54
CA ILE A 87 -22.99 -3.65 -13.54
C ILE A 87 -22.13 -2.63 -14.22
N VAL A 88 -20.89 -3.01 -14.54
CA VAL A 88 -19.95 -2.21 -15.32
C VAL A 88 -20.04 -2.65 -16.79
N VAL A 89 -20.42 -1.76 -17.69
CA VAL A 89 -20.49 -2.02 -19.13
C VAL A 89 -19.22 -1.53 -19.81
N LYS A 90 -18.48 -2.43 -20.47
CA LYS A 90 -17.25 -2.13 -21.21
C LYS A 90 -17.47 -2.23 -22.69
N THR A 91 -17.23 -1.12 -23.41
CA THR A 91 -17.38 -1.05 -24.87
C THR A 91 -16.21 -0.32 -25.50
N SER A 92 -15.79 -0.78 -26.68
CA SER A 92 -14.86 -0.07 -27.58
C SER A 92 -15.59 0.64 -28.73
N ASP A 93 -16.89 0.37 -28.95
CA ASP A 93 -17.71 0.98 -29.98
C ASP A 93 -18.60 2.09 -29.36
N TYR A 94 -17.98 3.23 -29.05
CA TYR A 94 -18.65 4.32 -28.33
C TYR A 94 -18.71 5.62 -29.12
N ASP A 95 -17.90 5.82 -30.17
CA ASP A 95 -17.77 7.09 -30.90
C ASP A 95 -19.12 7.65 -31.38
N LYS A 96 -20.01 6.80 -31.87
CA LYS A 96 -21.33 7.21 -32.38
C LYS A 96 -22.31 7.58 -31.28
N VAL A 97 -22.14 7.07 -30.08
CA VAL A 97 -23.10 7.20 -28.96
C VAL A 97 -22.57 7.99 -27.76
N GLU A 98 -21.29 8.30 -27.73
CA GLU A 98 -20.64 9.02 -26.64
C GLU A 98 -21.36 10.32 -26.25
N LYS A 99 -21.82 11.09 -27.25
CA LYS A 99 -22.56 12.34 -27.05
C LYS A 99 -23.88 12.16 -26.29
N TYR A 100 -24.46 10.97 -26.35
CA TYR A 100 -25.76 10.66 -25.71
C TYR A 100 -25.57 9.98 -24.34
N ILE A 101 -24.37 9.46 -24.01
CA ILE A 101 -24.05 8.83 -22.73
C ILE A 101 -23.89 9.92 -21.67
N ARG A 102 -24.99 10.25 -20.97
CA ARG A 102 -25.05 11.32 -19.96
C ARG A 102 -25.35 10.72 -18.58
N LEU A 103 -24.79 11.33 -17.52
CA LEU A 103 -25.03 10.86 -16.16
C LEU A 103 -26.50 10.97 -15.76
N GLY A 104 -27.04 9.89 -15.21
CA GLY A 104 -28.45 9.79 -14.83
C GLY A 104 -29.36 9.29 -15.95
N ALA A 105 -28.88 9.17 -17.20
CA ALA A 105 -29.62 8.54 -18.28
C ALA A 105 -29.74 7.03 -18.08
N CYS A 106 -30.83 6.42 -18.58
CA CYS A 106 -30.96 4.98 -18.64
C CYS A 106 -30.28 4.45 -19.92
N LEU A 107 -29.36 3.51 -19.75
CA LEU A 107 -28.62 2.87 -20.83
C LEU A 107 -29.13 1.45 -21.02
N GLU A 108 -29.36 1.06 -22.27
CA GLU A 108 -29.61 -0.31 -22.68
C GLU A 108 -28.38 -0.85 -23.40
N ALA A 109 -27.89 -2.00 -22.97
CA ALA A 109 -26.70 -2.62 -23.55
C ALA A 109 -26.84 -4.14 -23.64
N ARG A 110 -26.16 -4.71 -24.63
CA ARG A 110 -26.07 -6.16 -24.83
C ARG A 110 -24.62 -6.56 -24.96
N GLY A 111 -24.16 -7.57 -24.21
CA GLY A 111 -22.78 -8.02 -24.25
C GLY A 111 -22.57 -9.33 -23.48
N ILE A 112 -21.34 -9.77 -23.39
CA ILE A 112 -20.96 -11.01 -22.68
C ILE A 112 -20.79 -10.65 -21.21
N PHE A 113 -21.59 -11.28 -20.35
CA PHE A 113 -21.49 -11.11 -18.92
C PHE A 113 -20.28 -11.86 -18.37
N THR A 114 -19.51 -11.20 -17.53
CA THR A 114 -18.37 -11.79 -16.86
C THR A 114 -18.39 -11.31 -15.39
N PRO A 115 -18.36 -12.22 -14.40
CA PRO A 115 -18.16 -11.82 -13.03
C PRO A 115 -16.80 -11.14 -12.87
N PHE A 116 -16.63 -10.38 -11.80
CA PHE A 116 -15.29 -9.88 -11.44
C PHE A 116 -14.45 -11.04 -10.91
N ASP A 117 -13.14 -10.99 -11.20
CA ASP A 117 -12.22 -12.05 -10.87
C ASP A 117 -12.03 -12.16 -9.36
N LYS A 118 -12.02 -13.39 -8.86
CA LYS A 118 -11.54 -13.73 -7.51
C LYS A 118 -10.02 -13.77 -7.51
N PRO A 119 -9.36 -13.51 -6.38
CA PRO A 119 -7.92 -13.73 -6.29
C PRO A 119 -7.63 -15.22 -6.43
N MET A 120 -6.75 -15.56 -7.35
CA MET A 120 -6.30 -16.93 -7.60
C MET A 120 -5.05 -17.26 -6.79
N ASN A 121 -4.25 -16.25 -6.41
CA ASN A 121 -3.08 -16.39 -5.55
C ASN A 121 -3.27 -15.65 -4.22
N GLU A 122 -2.56 -16.08 -3.18
CA GLU A 122 -2.44 -15.29 -1.95
C GLU A 122 -1.81 -13.93 -2.26
N GLY A 123 -2.40 -12.86 -1.72
CA GLY A 123 -1.89 -11.49 -1.92
C GLY A 123 -2.36 -10.80 -3.21
N GLU A 124 -3.01 -11.49 -4.11
CA GLU A 124 -3.61 -10.89 -5.29
C GLU A 124 -4.76 -9.95 -4.92
N PHE A 125 -4.98 -8.93 -5.74
CA PHE A 125 -6.08 -7.98 -5.53
C PHE A 125 -7.43 -8.64 -5.77
N ASP A 126 -8.28 -8.64 -4.73
CA ASP A 126 -9.65 -9.17 -4.82
C ASP A 126 -10.57 -8.16 -5.52
N SER A 127 -10.62 -8.23 -6.86
CA SER A 127 -11.46 -7.39 -7.70
C SER A 127 -12.93 -7.60 -7.37
N ARG A 128 -13.37 -8.85 -7.12
CA ARG A 128 -14.75 -9.19 -6.84
C ARG A 128 -15.24 -8.50 -5.57
N SER A 129 -14.54 -8.69 -4.47
CA SER A 129 -14.90 -8.04 -3.20
C SER A 129 -14.84 -6.52 -3.30
N TYR A 130 -13.84 -5.96 -3.99
CA TYR A 130 -13.73 -4.51 -4.19
C TYR A 130 -14.95 -3.93 -4.91
N TYR A 131 -15.32 -4.47 -6.08
CA TYR A 131 -16.46 -3.97 -6.83
C TYR A 131 -17.79 -4.22 -6.13
N MET A 132 -17.95 -5.34 -5.43
CA MET A 132 -19.15 -5.63 -4.63
C MET A 132 -19.34 -4.66 -3.47
N ILE A 133 -18.26 -4.32 -2.76
CA ILE A 133 -18.30 -3.27 -1.72
C ILE A 133 -18.80 -1.95 -2.32
N HIS A 134 -18.43 -1.65 -3.56
CA HIS A 134 -18.85 -0.44 -4.27
C HIS A 134 -20.20 -0.58 -4.99
N GLY A 135 -20.90 -1.70 -4.84
CA GLY A 135 -22.25 -1.92 -5.35
C GLY A 135 -22.31 -2.47 -6.78
N TYR A 136 -21.21 -2.99 -7.33
CA TYR A 136 -21.17 -3.60 -8.67
C TYR A 136 -20.95 -5.12 -8.56
N GLU A 137 -21.84 -5.90 -9.18
CA GLU A 137 -21.88 -7.36 -9.03
C GLU A 137 -21.25 -8.12 -10.21
N GLY A 138 -20.99 -7.43 -11.34
CA GLY A 138 -20.35 -8.01 -12.51
C GLY A 138 -20.05 -6.97 -13.59
N GLN A 139 -19.54 -7.44 -14.72
CA GLN A 139 -19.21 -6.61 -15.88
C GLN A 139 -19.75 -7.21 -17.18
N LEU A 140 -20.11 -6.35 -18.11
CA LEU A 140 -20.51 -6.71 -19.48
C LEU A 140 -19.34 -6.36 -20.40
N LYS A 141 -18.66 -7.36 -20.95
CA LYS A 141 -17.54 -7.20 -21.89
C LYS A 141 -18.03 -7.18 -23.32
N ARG A 142 -17.32 -6.51 -24.23
CA ARG A 142 -17.64 -6.36 -25.66
C ARG A 142 -19.08 -5.92 -25.87
N ALA A 143 -19.51 -4.97 -25.03
CA ALA A 143 -20.89 -4.56 -25.03
C ALA A 143 -21.23 -3.67 -26.24
N LYS A 144 -22.42 -3.88 -26.82
CA LYS A 144 -23.03 -2.99 -27.80
C LYS A 144 -24.13 -2.23 -27.10
N ILE A 145 -24.13 -0.89 -27.25
CA ILE A 145 -25.17 -0.02 -26.71
C ILE A 145 -26.35 -0.03 -27.69
N THR A 146 -27.53 -0.45 -27.20
CA THR A 146 -28.74 -0.59 -27.99
C THR A 146 -29.68 0.60 -27.85
N GLY A 147 -29.64 1.28 -26.72
CA GLY A 147 -30.47 2.43 -26.42
C GLY A 147 -29.91 3.33 -25.33
N VAL A 148 -30.21 4.61 -25.38
CA VAL A 148 -29.92 5.59 -24.31
C VAL A 148 -31.13 6.52 -24.19
N SER A 149 -31.64 6.69 -22.97
CA SER A 149 -32.74 7.60 -22.69
C SER A 149 -32.35 9.07 -22.89
N ARG A 150 -33.33 9.91 -23.22
CA ARG A 150 -33.08 11.36 -23.30
C ARG A 150 -33.10 12.05 -21.94
N GLU A 151 -33.70 11.44 -20.95
CA GLU A 151 -33.74 11.95 -19.58
C GLU A 151 -32.41 11.70 -18.90
N TYR A 152 -31.86 12.73 -18.26
CA TYR A 152 -30.58 12.66 -17.55
C TYR A 152 -30.53 13.67 -16.39
N SER A 153 -29.59 13.50 -15.49
CA SER A 153 -29.37 14.44 -14.37
C SER A 153 -28.59 15.67 -14.85
N HIS A 154 -29.28 16.80 -15.01
CA HIS A 154 -28.67 18.06 -15.43
C HIS A 154 -27.54 18.50 -14.49
N LEU A 155 -27.71 18.34 -13.17
CA LEU A 155 -26.70 18.74 -12.19
C LEU A 155 -25.45 17.85 -12.29
N SER A 156 -25.61 16.53 -12.27
CA SER A 156 -24.48 15.59 -12.32
C SER A 156 -23.71 15.71 -13.62
N GLU A 157 -24.42 15.81 -14.75
CA GLU A 157 -23.82 16.00 -16.07
C GLU A 157 -23.13 17.37 -16.20
N GLY A 158 -23.71 18.43 -15.65
CA GLY A 158 -23.10 19.75 -15.62
C GLY A 158 -21.79 19.78 -14.83
N LEU A 159 -21.76 19.14 -13.64
CA LEU A 159 -20.56 19.01 -12.83
C LEU A 159 -19.50 18.15 -13.52
N ARG A 160 -19.92 17.10 -14.24
CA ARG A 160 -19.02 16.28 -15.04
C ARG A 160 -18.35 17.07 -16.15
N ARG A 161 -19.14 17.80 -16.95
CA ARG A 161 -18.60 18.66 -18.03
C ARG A 161 -17.66 19.74 -17.50
N PHE A 162 -17.99 20.31 -16.33
CA PHE A 162 -17.08 21.24 -15.67
C PHE A 162 -15.75 20.57 -15.29
N ARG A 163 -15.79 19.34 -14.75
CA ARG A 163 -14.59 18.55 -14.43
C ARG A 163 -13.77 18.25 -15.68
N ASP A 164 -14.42 17.77 -16.74
CA ASP A 164 -13.77 17.42 -18.01
C ASP A 164 -13.12 18.67 -18.63
N ARG A 165 -13.81 19.84 -18.60
CA ARG A 165 -13.24 21.09 -19.06
C ARG A 165 -12.08 21.59 -18.22
N ALA A 166 -12.17 21.43 -16.89
CA ALA A 166 -11.06 21.76 -15.98
C ALA A 166 -9.84 20.86 -16.24
N PHE A 167 -10.06 19.58 -16.57
CA PHE A 167 -8.99 18.65 -16.95
C PHE A 167 -8.31 19.11 -18.27
N GLU A 168 -9.09 19.45 -19.30
CA GLU A 168 -8.57 19.99 -20.55
C GLU A 168 -7.76 21.27 -20.31
N THR A 169 -8.28 22.19 -19.47
CA THR A 169 -7.56 23.43 -19.11
C THR A 169 -6.22 23.14 -18.42
N ILE A 170 -6.13 22.12 -17.54
CA ILE A 170 -4.85 21.74 -16.94
C ILE A 170 -3.88 21.24 -18.02
N GLY A 171 -4.36 20.39 -18.95
CA GLY A 171 -3.56 19.83 -20.05
C GLY A 171 -3.06 20.87 -21.06
N GLU A 172 -3.73 22.03 -21.21
CA GLU A 172 -3.26 23.13 -22.06
C GLU A 172 -1.99 23.81 -21.51
N TYR A 173 -1.74 23.74 -20.20
CA TYR A 173 -0.62 24.44 -19.55
C TYR A 173 0.45 23.50 -19.01
N LEU A 174 0.14 22.22 -18.78
CA LEU A 174 1.04 21.22 -18.19
C LEU A 174 1.23 20.03 -19.14
N GLY A 175 2.36 19.33 -19.02
CA GLY A 175 2.61 18.06 -19.70
C GLY A 175 1.64 16.95 -19.25
N GLU A 176 1.55 15.85 -20.00
CA GLU A 176 0.62 14.75 -19.72
C GLU A 176 0.75 14.19 -18.31
N GLU A 177 1.98 13.94 -17.84
CA GLU A 177 2.26 13.38 -16.52
C GLU A 177 1.81 14.30 -15.39
N ASP A 178 2.23 15.57 -15.42
CA ASP A 178 1.87 16.57 -14.41
C ASP A 178 0.39 16.91 -14.44
N SER A 179 -0.22 16.94 -15.62
CA SER A 179 -1.67 17.19 -15.79
C SER A 179 -2.50 16.06 -15.18
N GLY A 180 -2.11 14.80 -15.40
CA GLY A 180 -2.73 13.63 -14.77
C GLY A 180 -2.59 13.65 -13.26
N LEU A 181 -1.41 14.00 -12.77
CA LEU A 181 -1.12 14.07 -11.33
C LEU A 181 -1.90 15.21 -10.65
N LEU A 182 -1.88 16.42 -11.20
CA LEU A 182 -2.62 17.57 -10.67
C LEU A 182 -4.13 17.34 -10.71
N SER A 183 -4.63 16.71 -11.77
CA SER A 183 -6.05 16.37 -11.91
C SER A 183 -6.50 15.34 -10.87
N ALA A 184 -5.69 14.31 -10.60
CA ALA A 184 -5.95 13.35 -9.53
C ALA A 184 -6.05 14.06 -8.16
N MET A 185 -5.18 15.04 -7.89
CA MET A 185 -5.14 15.79 -6.62
C MET A 185 -6.26 16.81 -6.50
N THR A 186 -6.67 17.49 -7.58
CA THR A 186 -7.65 18.59 -7.56
C THR A 186 -9.05 18.15 -7.93
N LEU A 187 -9.20 17.38 -9.00
CA LEU A 187 -10.48 16.96 -9.57
C LEU A 187 -10.89 15.53 -9.16
N GLY A 188 -9.96 14.75 -8.58
CA GLY A 188 -10.17 13.35 -8.23
C GLY A 188 -10.16 12.40 -9.43
N ASP A 189 -9.80 12.91 -10.60
CA ASP A 189 -9.72 12.12 -11.83
C ASP A 189 -8.39 11.41 -11.92
N LYS A 190 -8.44 10.07 -11.90
CA LYS A 190 -7.26 9.19 -11.97
C LYS A 190 -7.06 8.58 -13.36
N ALA A 191 -7.91 8.90 -14.32
CA ALA A 191 -7.88 8.30 -15.66
C ALA A 191 -6.58 8.64 -16.41
N GLY A 192 -6.11 9.89 -16.27
CA GLY A 192 -4.86 10.37 -16.86
C GLY A 192 -3.60 10.14 -16.00
N LEU A 193 -3.72 9.44 -14.86
CA LEU A 193 -2.57 9.21 -13.99
C LEU A 193 -1.70 8.09 -14.55
N ASP A 194 -0.42 8.41 -14.77
CA ASP A 194 0.57 7.43 -15.19
C ASP A 194 0.73 6.29 -14.16
N THR A 195 0.91 5.07 -14.66
CA THR A 195 1.03 3.89 -13.81
C THR A 195 2.36 3.85 -13.08
N GLU A 196 3.45 4.36 -13.68
CA GLU A 196 4.78 4.40 -13.08
C GLU A 196 4.81 5.42 -11.94
N ILE A 197 4.25 6.60 -12.13
CA ILE A 197 4.10 7.63 -11.08
C ILE A 197 3.26 7.12 -9.92
N LYS A 198 2.17 6.40 -10.21
CA LYS A 198 1.35 5.79 -9.17
C LYS A 198 2.13 4.78 -8.32
N GLU A 199 2.96 3.94 -8.95
CA GLU A 199 3.81 2.98 -8.25
C GLU A 199 4.93 3.66 -7.47
N LEU A 200 5.58 4.65 -8.07
CA LEU A 200 6.60 5.45 -7.40
C LEU A 200 6.06 6.03 -6.09
N TYR A 201 4.87 6.63 -6.11
CA TYR A 201 4.25 7.23 -4.92
C TYR A 201 3.77 6.16 -3.92
N GLN A 202 3.36 4.99 -4.41
CA GLN A 202 3.00 3.86 -3.56
C GLN A 202 4.23 3.31 -2.83
N ASN A 203 5.34 3.12 -3.53
CA ASN A 203 6.59 2.63 -2.96
C ASN A 203 7.28 3.67 -2.06
N ALA A 204 7.12 4.95 -2.34
CA ALA A 204 7.53 6.04 -1.47
C ALA A 204 6.64 6.17 -0.20
N GLY A 205 5.45 5.54 -0.18
CA GLY A 205 4.51 5.59 0.94
C GLY A 205 3.69 6.87 1.01
N ILE A 206 3.51 7.55 -0.12
CA ILE A 206 2.76 8.81 -0.24
C ILE A 206 1.53 8.71 -1.16
N SER A 207 1.03 7.51 -1.41
CA SER A 207 -0.17 7.26 -2.24
C SER A 207 -1.40 8.08 -1.81
N HIS A 208 -1.45 8.49 -0.53
CA HIS A 208 -2.55 9.31 0.01
C HIS A 208 -2.61 10.71 -0.62
N VAL A 209 -1.54 11.16 -1.29
CA VAL A 209 -1.50 12.43 -2.05
C VAL A 209 -2.28 12.30 -3.35
N LEU A 210 -2.28 11.12 -3.98
CA LEU A 210 -3.03 10.81 -5.21
C LEU A 210 -4.52 10.58 -4.96
N ALA A 211 -4.91 10.34 -3.72
CA ALA A 211 -6.29 10.16 -3.35
C ALA A 211 -6.83 11.45 -2.75
N LEU A 212 -8.04 11.84 -3.15
CA LEU A 212 -8.74 12.94 -2.49
C LEU A 212 -8.94 12.60 -1.01
N SER A 213 -8.15 13.26 -0.19
CA SER A 213 -8.16 13.05 1.25
C SER A 213 -9.05 14.06 1.97
N GLY A 214 -9.39 13.75 3.23
CA GLY A 214 -10.09 14.70 4.08
C GLY A 214 -9.36 16.03 4.26
N LEU A 215 -8.03 16.02 4.10
CA LEU A 215 -7.22 17.24 4.16
C LEU A 215 -7.45 18.13 2.91
N HIS A 216 -7.55 17.54 1.71
CA HIS A 216 -7.88 18.28 0.47
C HIS A 216 -9.22 18.99 0.63
N ILE A 217 -10.26 18.27 1.00
CA ILE A 217 -11.62 18.80 1.16
C ILE A 217 -11.68 19.88 2.26
N ALA A 218 -11.06 19.61 3.42
CA ALA A 218 -11.03 20.57 4.50
C ALA A 218 -10.25 21.84 4.12
N SER A 219 -9.14 21.71 3.37
CA SER A 219 -8.34 22.86 2.92
C SER A 219 -9.14 23.75 1.98
N VAL A 220 -9.85 23.20 1.00
CA VAL A 220 -10.72 23.94 0.07
C VAL A 220 -11.84 24.65 0.85
N GLY A 221 -12.56 23.92 1.70
CA GLY A 221 -13.68 24.48 2.48
C GLY A 221 -13.25 25.56 3.44
N LEU A 222 -12.12 25.35 4.18
CA LEU A 222 -11.61 26.34 5.12
C LEU A 222 -11.01 27.56 4.42
N ALA A 223 -10.34 27.40 3.28
CA ALA A 223 -9.84 28.50 2.48
C ALA A 223 -10.98 29.40 2.00
N PHE A 224 -12.03 28.79 1.46
CA PHE A 224 -13.22 29.51 1.00
C PHE A 224 -13.96 30.20 2.17
N LEU A 225 -14.13 29.53 3.30
CA LEU A 225 -14.70 30.12 4.52
C LEU A 225 -13.90 31.36 4.98
N LYS A 226 -12.56 31.25 5.02
CA LYS A 226 -11.68 32.36 5.39
C LYS A 226 -11.76 33.51 4.39
N MET A 227 -11.84 33.22 3.08
CA MET A 227 -12.00 34.23 2.03
C MET A 227 -13.31 35.01 2.23
N LEU A 228 -14.45 34.34 2.38
CA LEU A 228 -15.75 34.95 2.62
C LEU A 228 -15.75 35.81 3.90
N ARG A 229 -15.09 35.34 4.95
CA ARG A 229 -14.92 36.08 6.19
C ARG A 229 -14.09 37.36 6.00
N LYS A 230 -13.04 37.31 5.20
CA LYS A 230 -12.23 38.51 4.84
C LYS A 230 -13.05 39.51 4.02
N MET A 231 -13.99 39.06 3.21
CA MET A 231 -14.92 39.87 2.44
C MET A 231 -16.06 40.46 3.32
N GLY A 232 -16.06 40.22 4.64
CA GLY A 232 -17.05 40.78 5.58
C GLY A 232 -18.35 39.98 5.68
N VAL A 233 -18.46 38.82 5.02
CA VAL A 233 -19.67 37.97 5.10
C VAL A 233 -19.88 37.46 6.54
N ARG A 234 -21.13 37.46 7.02
CA ARG A 234 -21.48 36.91 8.34
C ARG A 234 -21.04 35.47 8.48
N GLN A 235 -20.55 35.08 9.68
CA GLN A 235 -19.96 33.77 9.93
C GLN A 235 -20.90 32.60 9.55
N SER A 236 -22.19 32.68 9.91
CA SER A 236 -23.15 31.60 9.61
C SER A 236 -23.41 31.48 8.10
N ILE A 237 -23.47 32.61 7.36
CA ILE A 237 -23.67 32.60 5.92
C ILE A 237 -22.40 32.06 5.22
N ALA A 238 -21.22 32.55 5.61
CA ALA A 238 -19.97 32.07 5.09
C ALA A 238 -19.79 30.56 5.34
N ALA A 239 -20.18 30.08 6.52
CA ALA A 239 -20.17 28.67 6.87
C ALA A 239 -21.12 27.84 5.98
N ALA A 240 -22.37 28.30 5.80
CA ALA A 240 -23.35 27.63 4.94
C ALA A 240 -22.88 27.55 3.48
N LEU A 241 -22.39 28.66 2.91
CA LEU A 241 -21.85 28.69 1.54
C LEU A 241 -20.64 27.77 1.38
N SER A 242 -19.75 27.73 2.37
CA SER A 242 -18.61 26.81 2.37
C SER A 242 -19.04 25.34 2.45
N GLY A 243 -20.07 25.05 3.25
CA GLY A 243 -20.68 23.71 3.32
C GLY A 243 -21.26 23.29 1.97
N SER A 244 -22.03 24.18 1.33
CA SER A 244 -22.61 23.91 -0.01
C SER A 244 -21.53 23.66 -1.05
N LEU A 245 -20.46 24.45 -1.04
CA LEU A 245 -19.32 24.26 -1.94
C LEU A 245 -18.71 22.86 -1.77
N ILE A 246 -18.51 22.41 -0.53
CA ILE A 246 -17.92 21.10 -0.26
C ILE A 246 -18.85 19.95 -0.71
N VAL A 247 -20.17 20.09 -0.58
CA VAL A 247 -21.13 19.11 -1.10
C VAL A 247 -21.04 19.03 -2.62
N VAL A 248 -21.05 20.16 -3.32
CA VAL A 248 -20.92 20.21 -4.80
C VAL A 248 -19.58 19.61 -5.25
N TYR A 249 -18.49 19.98 -4.57
CA TYR A 249 -17.16 19.46 -4.85
C TYR A 249 -17.07 17.94 -4.61
N GLY A 250 -17.67 17.42 -3.54
CA GLY A 250 -17.72 16.00 -3.26
C GLY A 250 -18.49 15.20 -4.32
N ILE A 251 -19.63 15.73 -4.80
CA ILE A 251 -20.41 15.10 -5.89
C ILE A 251 -19.59 15.10 -7.18
N MET A 252 -18.91 16.21 -7.49
CA MET A 252 -18.06 16.33 -8.68
C MET A 252 -16.92 15.30 -8.68
N THR A 253 -16.34 15.00 -7.51
CA THR A 253 -15.18 14.13 -7.38
C THR A 253 -15.52 12.65 -7.15
N GLY A 254 -16.80 12.24 -7.20
CA GLY A 254 -17.24 10.85 -7.21
C GLY A 254 -17.45 10.18 -5.86
N LEU A 255 -17.64 10.94 -4.75
CA LEU A 255 -18.09 10.47 -3.43
C LEU A 255 -17.34 9.22 -2.88
N SER A 256 -16.00 9.17 -3.03
CA SER A 256 -15.23 8.09 -2.41
C SER A 256 -15.47 8.04 -0.88
N THR A 257 -15.21 6.88 -0.23
CA THR A 257 -15.38 6.70 1.23
C THR A 257 -14.65 7.77 2.05
N SER A 258 -13.46 8.17 1.62
CA SER A 258 -12.68 9.26 2.24
C SER A 258 -13.32 10.63 2.03
N THR A 259 -13.86 10.87 0.83
CA THR A 259 -14.57 12.12 0.50
C THR A 259 -15.87 12.23 1.30
N LEU A 260 -16.67 11.18 1.33
CA LEU A 260 -17.94 11.14 2.07
C LEU A 260 -17.74 11.40 3.56
N ARG A 261 -16.75 10.75 4.18
CA ARG A 261 -16.36 11.00 5.57
C ARG A 261 -16.00 12.47 5.80
N ALA A 262 -15.15 13.04 4.92
CA ALA A 262 -14.70 14.41 5.07
C ALA A 262 -15.86 15.40 4.93
N MET A 263 -16.80 15.15 4.01
CA MET A 263 -18.02 15.94 3.84
C MET A 263 -18.90 15.91 5.09
N ILE A 264 -19.17 14.72 5.62
CA ILE A 264 -19.99 14.57 6.85
C ILE A 264 -19.31 15.30 8.02
N MET A 265 -18.02 15.08 8.25
CA MET A 265 -17.29 15.73 9.32
C MET A 265 -17.21 17.25 9.16
N PHE A 266 -17.05 17.76 7.92
CA PHE A 266 -17.07 19.18 7.62
C PHE A 266 -18.47 19.77 7.84
N ALA A 267 -19.54 19.08 7.42
CA ALA A 267 -20.91 19.48 7.69
C ALA A 267 -21.19 19.59 9.20
N LEU A 268 -20.72 18.61 10.00
CA LEU A 268 -20.83 18.66 11.46
C LEU A 268 -20.05 19.83 12.06
N ALA A 269 -18.89 20.17 11.50
CA ALA A 269 -18.11 21.34 11.93
C ALA A 269 -18.86 22.66 11.60
N ILE A 270 -19.46 22.76 10.41
CA ILE A 270 -20.31 23.90 10.02
C ILE A 270 -21.53 24.03 10.94
N ILE A 271 -22.22 22.93 11.21
CA ILE A 271 -23.37 22.90 12.14
C ILE A 271 -22.91 23.39 13.53
N ALA A 272 -21.79 22.89 14.04
CA ALA A 272 -21.24 23.33 15.32
C ALA A 272 -20.96 24.85 15.35
N ILE A 273 -20.45 25.43 14.26
CA ILE A 273 -20.24 26.86 14.12
C ILE A 273 -21.58 27.63 14.17
N ILE A 274 -22.60 27.16 13.43
CA ILE A 274 -23.91 27.80 13.35
C ILE A 274 -24.63 27.79 14.71
N ILE A 275 -24.64 26.63 15.40
CA ILE A 275 -25.27 26.47 16.72
C ILE A 275 -24.39 26.95 17.88
N LYS A 276 -23.17 27.47 17.57
CA LYS A 276 -22.20 27.99 18.56
C LYS A 276 -21.81 26.95 19.62
N ARG A 277 -21.60 25.71 19.19
CA ARG A 277 -21.11 24.60 20.02
C ARG A 277 -19.69 24.22 19.67
N THR A 278 -18.99 23.58 20.59
CA THR A 278 -17.64 23.08 20.38
C THR A 278 -17.67 21.82 19.49
N TYR A 279 -16.80 21.78 18.49
CA TYR A 279 -16.62 20.62 17.64
C TYR A 279 -15.63 19.63 18.29
N ASP A 280 -16.03 18.37 18.44
CA ASP A 280 -15.15 17.29 18.89
C ASP A 280 -14.83 16.33 17.74
N LEU A 281 -13.57 16.28 17.36
CA LEU A 281 -13.08 15.52 16.21
C LEU A 281 -13.47 14.03 16.27
N LEU A 282 -13.27 13.38 17.43
CA LEU A 282 -13.51 11.93 17.56
C LEU A 282 -15.01 11.61 17.60
N SER A 283 -15.84 12.43 18.21
CA SER A 283 -17.29 12.26 18.18
C SER A 283 -17.86 12.47 16.78
N ALA A 284 -17.35 13.43 16.02
CA ALA A 284 -17.73 13.65 14.63
C ALA A 284 -17.30 12.48 13.73
N ALA A 285 -16.10 11.95 13.95
CA ALA A 285 -15.62 10.76 13.25
C ALA A 285 -16.48 9.52 13.57
N ALA A 286 -16.82 9.32 14.85
CA ALA A 286 -17.70 8.22 15.27
C ALA A 286 -19.08 8.28 14.60
N LEU A 287 -19.69 9.47 14.56
CA LEU A 287 -20.97 9.66 13.88
C LEU A 287 -20.86 9.42 12.37
N SER A 288 -19.82 9.93 11.73
CA SER A 288 -19.61 9.71 10.30
C SER A 288 -19.36 8.23 9.96
N ALA A 289 -18.64 7.48 10.80
CA ALA A 289 -18.45 6.05 10.64
C ALA A 289 -19.76 5.28 10.73
N ILE A 290 -20.61 5.60 11.73
CA ILE A 290 -21.92 4.99 11.87
C ILE A 290 -22.78 5.24 10.63
N LEU A 291 -22.85 6.49 10.14
CA LEU A 291 -23.66 6.85 8.98
C LEU A 291 -23.21 6.13 7.71
N ILE A 292 -21.89 6.10 7.45
CA ILE A 292 -21.32 5.44 6.27
C ILE A 292 -21.57 3.93 6.30
N VAL A 293 -21.39 3.28 7.45
CA VAL A 293 -21.60 1.82 7.60
C VAL A 293 -23.07 1.45 7.62
N LEU A 294 -23.97 2.33 8.06
CA LEU A 294 -25.42 2.14 7.93
C LEU A 294 -25.86 2.16 6.46
N GLU A 295 -25.27 3.02 5.64
CA GLU A 295 -25.54 3.07 4.20
C GLU A 295 -25.04 1.79 3.50
N ASN A 296 -23.80 1.41 3.78
CA ASN A 296 -23.22 0.21 3.21
C ASN A 296 -22.28 -0.50 4.22
N PRO A 297 -22.74 -1.60 4.84
CA PRO A 297 -21.93 -2.37 5.78
C PRO A 297 -20.62 -2.91 5.19
N GLY A 298 -20.55 -3.10 3.88
CA GLY A 298 -19.35 -3.57 3.16
C GLY A 298 -18.14 -2.65 3.30
N TYR A 299 -18.36 -1.36 3.57
CA TYR A 299 -17.25 -0.41 3.77
C TYR A 299 -16.35 -0.72 4.98
N LEU A 300 -16.80 -1.59 5.91
CA LEU A 300 -15.92 -2.12 6.96
C LEU A 300 -14.72 -2.91 6.43
N PHE A 301 -14.82 -3.46 5.22
CA PHE A 301 -13.76 -4.22 4.57
C PHE A 301 -12.98 -3.39 3.55
N ASP A 302 -13.37 -2.11 3.33
CA ASP A 302 -12.64 -1.19 2.44
C ASP A 302 -11.39 -0.65 3.13
N SER A 303 -10.22 -0.88 2.53
CA SER A 303 -8.95 -0.36 3.03
C SER A 303 -8.91 1.16 3.11
N GLY A 304 -9.58 1.85 2.18
CA GLY A 304 -9.71 3.31 2.16
C GLY A 304 -10.47 3.83 3.38
N PHE A 305 -11.57 3.15 3.77
CA PHE A 305 -12.30 3.45 5.00
C PHE A 305 -11.42 3.24 6.23
N LEU A 306 -10.79 2.07 6.35
CA LEU A 306 -9.97 1.71 7.52
C LEU A 306 -8.76 2.65 7.71
N LEU A 307 -8.02 2.95 6.65
CA LEU A 307 -6.87 3.87 6.69
C LEU A 307 -7.31 5.29 7.05
N SER A 308 -8.43 5.72 6.49
CA SER A 308 -8.96 7.07 6.66
C SER A 308 -9.43 7.33 8.09
N PHE A 309 -10.18 6.40 8.70
CA PHE A 309 -10.60 6.50 10.11
C PHE A 309 -9.45 6.20 11.07
N GLY A 310 -8.55 5.27 10.72
CA GLY A 310 -7.32 5.00 11.45
C GLY A 310 -6.46 6.24 11.63
N ALA A 311 -6.31 7.07 10.58
CA ALA A 311 -5.59 8.33 10.66
C ALA A 311 -6.24 9.33 11.65
N ILE A 312 -7.58 9.41 11.69
CA ILE A 312 -8.28 10.29 12.65
C ILE A 312 -8.08 9.80 14.08
N VAL A 313 -8.18 8.49 14.31
CA VAL A 313 -7.91 7.88 15.63
C VAL A 313 -6.46 8.16 16.06
N ALA A 314 -5.51 8.03 15.12
CA ALA A 314 -4.10 8.36 15.37
C ALA A 314 -3.91 9.81 15.82
N ILE A 315 -4.51 10.76 15.09
CA ILE A 315 -4.41 12.20 15.40
C ILE A 315 -5.14 12.53 16.71
N GLY A 316 -6.31 11.94 16.96
CA GLY A 316 -7.13 12.27 18.12
C GLY A 316 -6.73 11.59 19.42
N CYS A 317 -6.12 10.39 19.36
CA CYS A 317 -5.79 9.58 20.53
C CYS A 317 -4.28 9.40 20.75
N VAL A 318 -3.53 9.12 19.70
CA VAL A 318 -2.11 8.69 19.80
C VAL A 318 -1.16 9.87 19.73
N PHE A 319 -1.38 10.79 18.78
CA PHE A 319 -0.53 11.98 18.61
C PHE A 319 -0.37 12.82 19.89
N PRO A 320 -1.44 13.13 20.67
CA PRO A 320 -1.27 13.93 21.88
C PRO A 320 -0.35 13.27 22.91
N ILE A 321 -0.36 11.94 22.97
CA ILE A 321 0.48 11.16 23.89
C ILE A 321 1.93 11.17 23.41
N ILE A 322 2.17 10.90 22.13
CA ILE A 322 3.52 10.89 21.55
C ILE A 322 4.16 12.29 21.63
N ASP A 323 3.41 13.34 21.27
CA ASP A 323 3.92 14.72 21.32
C ASP A 323 4.28 15.12 22.73
N ALA A 324 3.45 14.80 23.71
CA ALA A 324 3.72 15.06 25.13
C ALA A 324 4.94 14.28 25.64
N LEU A 325 5.12 13.00 25.25
CA LEU A 325 6.31 12.22 25.58
C LEU A 325 7.59 12.85 25.02
N VAL A 326 7.57 13.23 23.75
CA VAL A 326 8.72 13.85 23.08
C VAL A 326 9.05 15.20 23.73
N CYS A 327 8.04 16.01 24.06
CA CYS A 327 8.22 17.25 24.79
C CYS A 327 8.85 17.05 26.18
N ASP A 328 8.34 16.08 26.94
CA ASP A 328 8.87 15.79 28.29
C ASP A 328 10.30 15.24 28.22
N PHE A 329 10.58 14.35 27.27
CA PHE A 329 11.92 13.86 27.01
C PHE A 329 12.90 14.97 26.63
N ALA A 330 12.52 15.87 25.72
CA ALA A 330 13.34 17.02 25.33
C ALA A 330 13.61 18.00 26.49
N LYS A 331 12.61 18.25 27.35
CA LYS A 331 12.78 19.05 28.57
C LYS A 331 13.80 18.38 29.50
N ARG A 332 13.73 17.09 29.71
CA ARG A 332 14.63 16.32 30.61
C ARG A 332 16.07 16.30 30.11
N LEU A 333 16.29 16.14 28.78
CA LEU A 333 17.60 16.25 28.16
C LEU A 333 18.25 17.62 28.38
N ARG A 334 17.48 18.71 28.19
CA ARG A 334 17.96 20.09 28.45
C ARG A 334 18.35 20.31 29.90
N MET A 335 17.62 19.67 30.86
CA MET A 335 17.95 19.75 32.29
C MET A 335 19.20 18.94 32.63
N SER A 336 19.48 17.83 31.95
CA SER A 336 20.63 16.96 32.22
C SER A 336 21.94 17.50 31.61
N SER A 337 21.85 18.23 30.49
CA SER A 337 23.01 18.76 29.74
C SER A 337 23.64 20.02 30.32
N GLY A 338 23.17 20.50 31.48
CA GLY A 338 23.79 21.69 32.13
C GLY A 338 23.62 23.04 31.41
N TRP A 339 23.03 23.04 30.23
CA TRP A 339 22.79 24.26 29.43
C TRP A 339 21.85 25.27 30.09
N SER A 340 21.10 24.83 31.11
CA SER A 340 20.25 25.73 31.93
C SER A 340 21.00 26.41 33.08
N LYS A 341 22.22 25.95 33.41
CA LYS A 341 22.97 26.53 34.56
C LYS A 341 23.62 27.87 34.27
N THR A 342 23.72 28.28 33.01
CA THR A 342 24.40 29.56 32.65
C THR A 342 23.47 30.76 32.43
N ARG A 343 22.13 30.58 32.42
CA ARG A 343 21.17 31.69 32.27
C ARG A 343 20.38 32.04 33.55
N GLY A 344 20.74 31.48 34.68
CA GLY A 344 20.01 31.66 35.94
C GLY A 344 20.89 32.13 37.14
N ARG A 345 22.11 32.57 36.93
CA ARG A 345 22.78 33.35 37.97
C ARG A 345 22.16 34.76 37.96
N ARG A 346 21.06 34.91 38.66
CA ARG A 346 20.71 36.24 39.17
C ARG A 346 21.83 36.68 40.10
N TYR A 347 22.66 37.58 39.65
CA TYR A 347 23.50 38.35 40.52
C TYR A 347 22.55 39.07 41.47
N CYS A 348 22.50 38.66 42.73
CA CYS A 348 22.16 39.57 43.79
C CYS A 348 23.39 40.50 43.91
N PRO A 349 23.28 41.79 43.62
CA PRO A 349 24.42 42.66 43.94
C PRO A 349 24.63 42.61 45.44
N ALA A 350 25.82 42.16 45.84
CA ALA A 350 26.24 42.29 47.23
C ALA A 350 26.24 43.79 47.58
N VAL A 351 25.25 44.21 48.32
CA VAL A 351 25.25 45.55 48.95
C VAL A 351 26.35 45.53 49.97
N GLY A 352 27.34 46.34 49.68
CA GLY A 352 28.51 46.51 50.52
C GLY A 352 28.16 46.88 51.95
N THR A 353 28.93 46.32 52.84
CA THR A 353 28.96 46.55 54.27
C THR A 353 29.00 48.02 54.61
N ARG A 354 27.94 48.55 55.24
CA ARG A 354 27.90 49.46 56.37
C ARG A 354 26.45 49.92 56.57
N GLY A 355 25.85 49.47 57.63
CA GLY A 355 24.55 49.98 58.06
C GLY A 355 23.61 48.94 58.53
N ARG A 356 23.75 48.46 59.79
CA ARG A 356 22.77 47.60 60.44
C ARG A 356 21.40 48.23 60.41
N ARG A 357 20.42 47.58 59.77
CA ARG A 357 19.03 47.52 60.25
C ARG A 357 18.49 46.16 59.97
N PHE A 358 18.32 45.40 61.00
CA PHE A 358 17.65 44.11 61.00
C PHE A 358 16.21 44.29 60.54
N CYS A 359 15.83 43.59 59.49
CA CYS A 359 14.43 43.20 59.27
C CYS A 359 14.18 41.97 60.15
N PRO A 360 13.22 42.00 61.11
CA PRO A 360 13.01 40.84 61.94
C PRO A 360 12.44 39.69 61.11
N THR A 361 13.19 38.63 61.04
CA THR A 361 12.65 37.29 60.67
C THR A 361 11.54 36.97 61.62
N VAL A 362 10.40 36.62 61.12
CA VAL A 362 9.27 36.12 61.91
C VAL A 362 9.68 34.80 62.56
N GLY A 363 9.99 34.90 63.82
CA GLY A 363 10.15 33.77 64.73
C GLY A 363 8.78 33.14 65.04
N THR A 364 8.77 31.89 65.14
CA THR A 364 7.67 31.03 65.59
C THR A 364 7.04 31.50 66.85
N ARG A 365 5.75 31.61 66.88
CA ARG A 365 4.74 31.68 67.94
C ARG A 365 3.92 32.97 67.97
N GLY A 366 2.65 32.78 67.74
CA GLY A 366 1.68 33.78 68.11
C GLY A 366 0.67 34.16 67.08
N ARG A 367 -0.43 33.48 67.09
CA ARG A 367 -1.68 33.92 66.43
C ARG A 367 -1.98 35.36 66.79
N ARG A 368 -2.08 36.21 65.80
CA ARG A 368 -3.05 37.32 65.85
C ARG A 368 -3.68 37.55 64.53
N LEU A 369 -4.98 37.29 64.48
CA LEU A 369 -5.89 37.62 63.39
C LEU A 369 -5.88 39.14 63.17
N CYS A 370 -5.65 39.56 61.94
CA CYS A 370 -6.06 40.87 61.53
C CYS A 370 -7.57 40.88 61.27
N PRO A 371 -8.37 41.78 61.86
CA PRO A 371 -9.78 41.79 61.60
C PRO A 371 -10.04 42.34 60.17
N ALA A 372 -10.94 41.62 59.45
CA ALA A 372 -11.50 42.10 58.24
C ALA A 372 -12.23 43.44 58.40
N VAL A 373 -11.76 44.45 57.75
CA VAL A 373 -12.48 45.71 57.59
C VAL A 373 -13.09 45.80 56.22
N GLY A 374 -14.37 45.97 56.24
CA GLY A 374 -15.23 46.06 55.08
C GLY A 374 -14.95 47.26 54.18
N THR A 375 -15.36 47.02 52.95
CA THR A 375 -15.65 47.99 51.93
C THR A 375 -15.72 49.49 52.28
N ARG A 376 -14.68 50.21 51.87
CA ARG A 376 -14.65 51.51 51.20
C ARG A 376 -13.25 52.19 51.36
N GLY A 377 -12.67 52.48 50.22
CA GLY A 377 -11.51 53.38 50.11
C GLY A 377 -10.14 52.76 50.20
N ARG A 378 -9.61 52.35 49.08
CA ARG A 378 -8.20 52.04 48.95
C ARG A 378 -7.35 53.26 49.33
N ARG A 379 -6.69 53.21 50.44
CA ARG A 379 -5.48 54.00 50.66
C ARG A 379 -4.28 53.06 50.58
N LEU A 380 -3.48 53.23 49.52
CA LEU A 380 -2.20 52.51 49.34
C LEU A 380 -1.23 52.97 50.43
N CYS A 381 -0.54 52.07 51.07
CA CYS A 381 0.55 52.39 52.00
C CYS A 381 1.65 53.21 51.33
N PRO A 382 2.24 54.21 52.04
CA PRO A 382 3.29 55.07 51.47
C PRO A 382 4.53 54.34 50.91
N ALA A 383 4.72 53.04 51.26
CA ALA A 383 5.84 52.23 50.76
C ALA A 383 5.64 51.76 49.31
N GLU A 384 4.41 51.76 48.77
CA GLU A 384 4.13 51.41 47.37
C GLU A 384 4.35 52.57 46.39
N LYS A 385 4.42 53.83 46.89
CA LYS A 385 4.63 54.96 46.02
C LYS A 385 6.11 55.27 45.68
N SER A 386 7.07 54.67 46.36
CA SER A 386 8.50 54.85 46.04
C SER A 386 9.11 53.82 45.07
N LEU A 387 8.39 52.78 44.74
CA LEU A 387 8.82 51.72 43.77
C LEU A 387 8.16 51.84 42.40
N ALA A 388 7.38 52.90 42.18
CA ALA A 388 6.70 53.15 40.91
C ALA A 388 7.47 54.02 39.94
N ASN A 389 8.77 54.18 40.10
CA ASN A 389 9.61 54.93 39.19
C ASN A 389 10.44 54.04 38.28
N ASN A 390 10.06 54.07 37.02
CA ASN A 390 10.88 53.88 35.79
C ASN A 390 11.74 52.65 35.60
N ASP A 391 12.20 51.94 36.62
CA ASP A 391 13.08 50.76 36.39
C ASP A 391 12.34 49.44 36.20
N VAL A 392 11.10 49.29 36.74
CA VAL A 392 10.28 48.11 36.51
C VAL A 392 9.69 48.11 35.09
N ILE A 393 9.45 49.26 34.52
CA ILE A 393 8.97 49.40 33.14
C ILE A 393 10.07 49.02 32.14
N LYS A 394 11.36 49.37 32.42
CA LYS A 394 12.49 48.96 31.58
C LYS A 394 12.80 47.48 31.66
N TYR A 395 12.53 46.76 32.78
CA TYR A 395 12.70 45.34 32.88
C TYR A 395 11.55 44.55 32.24
N ALA A 396 10.33 45.09 32.16
CA ALA A 396 9.20 44.51 31.45
C ALA A 396 9.30 44.72 29.91
N GLU A 397 10.02 45.75 29.46
CA GLU A 397 10.25 46.01 28.04
C GLU A 397 11.50 45.27 27.52
N ALA A 398 12.45 44.86 28.35
CA ALA A 398 13.64 44.11 27.97
C ALA A 398 13.32 42.61 27.64
N ASP A 399 12.15 42.10 27.99
CA ASP A 399 11.70 40.77 27.58
C ASP A 399 10.93 40.78 26.23
N LYS A 400 10.88 41.90 25.53
CA LYS A 400 10.03 42.10 24.34
C LYS A 400 10.75 42.01 22.98
N GLU A 401 12.05 41.88 22.94
CA GLU A 401 12.72 41.67 21.64
C GLU A 401 13.45 40.32 21.57
N GLU A 402 12.68 39.22 21.62
CA GLU A 402 13.15 38.01 20.92
C GLU A 402 13.20 38.36 19.43
N SER A 403 14.42 38.37 18.86
CA SER A 403 14.62 38.60 17.43
C SER A 403 13.60 37.77 16.64
N TRP A 404 12.90 38.39 15.68
CA TRP A 404 11.93 37.73 14.79
C TRP A 404 12.47 36.40 14.24
N VAL A 405 13.77 36.32 13.94
CA VAL A 405 14.47 35.07 13.51
C VAL A 405 14.41 34.01 14.58
N VAL A 406 14.66 34.34 15.86
CA VAL A 406 14.62 33.32 16.96
C VAL A 406 13.21 32.81 17.19
N LYS A 407 12.19 33.69 17.13
CA LYS A 407 10.78 33.33 17.23
C LYS A 407 10.39 32.41 16.08
N LYS A 408 10.72 32.77 14.83
CA LYS A 408 10.43 31.98 13.63
C LYS A 408 11.10 30.63 13.67
N THR A 409 12.37 30.57 14.09
CA THR A 409 13.12 29.30 14.24
C THR A 409 12.47 28.38 15.28
N LYS A 410 12.01 28.93 16.43
CA LYS A 410 11.30 28.13 17.44
C LYS A 410 9.97 27.59 16.90
N GLU A 411 9.19 28.41 16.20
CA GLU A 411 7.93 28.00 15.56
C GLU A 411 8.18 26.87 14.54
N THR A 412 9.22 26.98 13.70
CA THR A 412 9.60 25.96 12.73
C THR A 412 10.00 24.64 13.40
N ILE A 413 10.83 24.68 14.44
CA ILE A 413 11.24 23.48 15.19
C ILE A 413 10.02 22.78 15.81
N VAL A 414 9.07 23.54 16.34
CA VAL A 414 7.83 22.98 16.90
C VAL A 414 6.99 22.35 15.80
N ALA A 415 6.84 23.00 14.65
CA ALA A 415 6.08 22.49 13.52
C ALA A 415 6.70 21.19 12.96
N VAL A 416 8.01 21.15 12.78
CA VAL A 416 8.75 19.95 12.34
C VAL A 416 8.56 18.79 13.33
N ARG A 417 8.72 19.03 14.63
CA ARG A 417 8.49 18.03 15.66
C ARG A 417 7.05 17.49 15.61
N GLN A 418 6.07 18.37 15.55
CA GLN A 418 4.66 17.99 15.49
C GLN A 418 4.36 17.19 14.21
N GLY A 419 4.92 17.58 13.06
CA GLY A 419 4.80 16.85 11.79
C GLY A 419 5.33 15.41 11.91
N ILE A 420 6.51 15.23 12.51
CA ILE A 420 7.09 13.89 12.75
C ILE A 420 6.18 13.08 13.70
N CYS A 421 5.72 13.69 14.82
CA CYS A 421 4.85 12.98 15.77
C CYS A 421 3.51 12.59 15.16
N VAL A 422 2.91 13.42 14.31
CA VAL A 422 1.67 13.12 13.58
C VAL A 422 1.89 11.96 12.60
N SER A 423 2.92 12.04 11.75
CA SER A 423 3.24 10.99 10.77
C SER A 423 3.53 9.66 11.45
N LEU A 424 4.32 9.66 12.53
CA LEU A 424 4.62 8.47 13.32
C LEU A 424 3.34 7.88 13.95
N SER A 425 2.46 8.72 14.49
CA SER A 425 1.19 8.28 15.09
C SER A 425 0.29 7.62 14.07
N ILE A 426 0.17 8.19 12.87
CA ILE A 426 -0.62 7.64 11.77
C ILE A 426 -0.01 6.29 11.34
N THR A 427 1.29 6.23 11.11
CA THR A 427 1.97 4.99 10.69
C THR A 427 1.75 3.87 11.71
N ILE A 428 1.92 4.12 13.01
CA ILE A 428 1.72 3.11 14.06
C ILE A 428 0.27 2.59 14.07
N VAL A 429 -0.72 3.47 14.00
CA VAL A 429 -2.13 3.05 14.07
C VAL A 429 -2.57 2.34 12.79
N THR A 430 -2.10 2.80 11.63
CA THR A 430 -2.52 2.23 10.33
C THR A 430 -1.68 1.03 9.90
N LEU A 431 -0.58 0.73 10.61
CA LEU A 431 0.33 -0.37 10.28
C LEU A 431 -0.37 -1.72 10.01
N PRO A 432 -1.34 -2.20 10.83
CA PRO A 432 -2.00 -3.46 10.55
C PRO A 432 -2.75 -3.46 9.22
N VAL A 433 -3.46 -2.36 8.91
CA VAL A 433 -4.21 -2.23 7.66
C VAL A 433 -3.26 -2.13 6.46
N THR A 434 -2.19 -1.36 6.60
CA THR A 434 -1.18 -1.20 5.53
C THR A 434 -0.45 -2.52 5.27
N ALA A 435 -0.04 -3.24 6.32
CA ALA A 435 0.59 -4.55 6.19
C ALA A 435 -0.36 -5.59 5.57
N TYR A 436 -1.64 -5.60 5.96
CA TYR A 436 -2.64 -6.52 5.42
C TYR A 436 -2.96 -6.26 3.94
N SER A 437 -3.05 -4.98 3.52
CA SER A 437 -3.51 -4.60 2.17
C SER A 437 -2.38 -4.40 1.17
N PHE A 438 -1.19 -4.01 1.62
CA PHE A 438 -0.05 -3.68 0.75
C PHE A 438 1.20 -4.50 1.04
N PHE A 439 1.21 -5.30 2.11
CA PHE A 439 2.28 -6.20 2.55
C PHE A 439 3.60 -5.50 2.90
N GLN A 440 3.69 -4.20 2.72
CA GLN A 440 4.92 -3.40 2.87
C GLN A 440 4.63 -2.02 3.46
N VAL A 441 5.66 -1.43 4.06
CA VAL A 441 5.63 -0.07 4.59
C VAL A 441 6.92 0.65 4.18
N SER A 442 6.79 1.87 3.64
CA SER A 442 7.95 2.71 3.33
C SER A 442 8.53 3.31 4.62
N ARG A 443 9.83 3.13 4.83
CA ARG A 443 10.57 3.66 6.00
C ARG A 443 10.75 5.17 5.94
N TYR A 444 10.88 5.72 4.73
CA TYR A 444 11.15 7.15 4.52
C TYR A 444 9.88 7.99 4.39
N SER A 445 8.69 7.36 4.38
CA SER A 445 7.40 8.06 4.26
C SER A 445 7.20 9.15 5.33
N ILE A 446 7.71 8.95 6.56
CA ILE A 446 7.64 9.94 7.64
C ILE A 446 8.40 11.21 7.28
N LEU A 447 9.58 11.08 6.69
CA LEU A 447 10.41 12.21 6.26
C LEU A 447 9.83 12.90 5.04
N LEU A 448 9.35 12.13 4.06
CA LEU A 448 8.67 12.65 2.88
C LEU A 448 7.44 13.46 3.26
N ASN A 449 6.61 12.96 4.17
CA ASN A 449 5.40 13.63 4.62
C ASN A 449 5.67 14.97 5.31
N LEU A 450 6.86 15.17 5.87
CA LEU A 450 7.26 16.44 6.47
C LEU A 450 7.39 17.57 5.42
N VAL A 451 7.75 17.22 4.19
CA VAL A 451 7.87 18.16 3.06
C VAL A 451 6.57 18.20 2.25
N ILE A 452 6.02 17.05 1.91
CA ILE A 452 4.89 16.90 1.00
C ILE A 452 3.61 17.49 1.58
N ILE A 453 3.28 17.21 2.84
CA ILE A 453 2.01 17.67 3.45
C ILE A 453 1.93 19.21 3.53
N PRO A 454 2.95 19.96 3.96
CA PRO A 454 2.90 21.43 3.92
C PRO A 454 2.77 22.01 2.51
N LEU A 455 3.47 21.45 1.53
CA LEU A 455 3.46 21.93 0.15
C LEU A 455 2.16 21.58 -0.59
N MET A 456 1.47 20.52 -0.19
CA MET A 456 0.20 20.09 -0.78
C MET A 456 -0.86 21.21 -0.76
N GLY A 457 -0.92 21.98 0.33
CA GLY A 457 -1.82 23.13 0.41
C GLY A 457 -1.54 24.20 -0.65
N ILE A 458 -0.28 24.36 -1.05
CA ILE A 458 0.13 25.30 -2.10
C ILE A 458 -0.24 24.73 -3.47
N VAL A 459 0.05 23.47 -3.75
CA VAL A 459 -0.34 22.78 -4.99
C VAL A 459 -1.83 22.90 -5.25
N LEU A 460 -2.66 22.61 -4.22
CA LEU A 460 -4.11 22.74 -4.34
C LEU A 460 -4.55 24.18 -4.60
N ALA A 461 -3.98 25.14 -3.87
CA ALA A 461 -4.34 26.55 -4.02
C ALA A 461 -3.97 27.08 -5.42
N THR A 462 -2.77 26.75 -5.90
CA THR A 462 -2.30 27.19 -7.23
C THR A 462 -3.00 26.41 -8.35
N GLY A 463 -3.28 25.09 -8.17
CA GLY A 463 -4.06 24.29 -9.09
C GLY A 463 -5.47 24.85 -9.30
N PHE A 464 -6.22 25.10 -8.21
CA PHE A 464 -7.56 25.70 -8.33
C PHE A 464 -7.53 27.13 -8.87
N ALA A 465 -6.51 27.93 -8.52
CA ALA A 465 -6.33 29.28 -9.07
C ALA A 465 -6.04 29.21 -10.58
N GLY A 466 -5.17 28.29 -11.00
CA GLY A 466 -4.85 28.04 -12.41
C GLY A 466 -6.08 27.64 -13.22
N ILE A 467 -6.86 26.65 -12.72
CA ILE A 467 -8.12 26.23 -13.34
C ILE A 467 -9.09 27.42 -13.48
N GLY A 468 -9.30 28.15 -12.38
CA GLY A 468 -10.22 29.31 -12.40
C GLY A 468 -9.79 30.41 -13.35
N LEU A 469 -8.50 30.78 -13.35
CA LEU A 469 -7.96 31.79 -14.26
C LEU A 469 -7.94 31.31 -15.70
N GLY A 470 -7.63 30.04 -15.97
CA GLY A 470 -7.64 29.45 -17.31
C GLY A 470 -9.04 29.47 -17.95
N LEU A 471 -10.03 28.97 -17.20
CA LEU A 471 -11.44 29.00 -17.65
C LEU A 471 -11.96 30.45 -17.90
N LEU A 472 -11.56 31.38 -17.04
CA LEU A 472 -11.90 32.82 -17.24
C LEU A 472 -11.16 33.42 -18.44
N ALA A 473 -9.89 33.02 -18.64
CA ALA A 473 -9.10 33.49 -19.80
C ALA A 473 -9.75 33.04 -21.12
N GLU A 474 -10.20 31.81 -21.16
CA GLU A 474 -10.91 31.23 -22.29
C GLU A 474 -12.25 31.97 -22.54
N TYR A 475 -13.06 32.13 -21.49
CA TYR A 475 -14.35 32.76 -21.55
C TYR A 475 -14.29 34.24 -22.04
N PHE A 476 -13.31 35.00 -21.54
CA PHE A 476 -13.13 36.41 -21.86
C PHE A 476 -12.13 36.66 -23.00
N GLY A 477 -11.46 35.66 -23.54
CA GLY A 477 -10.39 35.81 -24.54
C GLY A 477 -9.19 36.62 -24.00
N SER A 478 -8.90 36.59 -22.68
CA SER A 478 -7.94 37.47 -22.03
C SER A 478 -6.56 36.80 -21.87
N SER A 479 -5.57 37.30 -22.62
CA SER A 479 -4.17 36.84 -22.47
C SER A 479 -3.57 37.13 -21.10
N VAL A 480 -4.00 38.17 -20.41
CA VAL A 480 -3.52 38.49 -19.04
C VAL A 480 -3.97 37.46 -18.03
N LEU A 481 -5.23 36.99 -18.11
CA LEU A 481 -5.74 35.91 -17.30
C LEU A 481 -5.04 34.59 -17.63
N GLY A 482 -4.76 34.33 -18.90
CA GLY A 482 -3.99 33.17 -19.35
C GLY A 482 -2.55 33.17 -18.79
N MET A 483 -1.87 34.31 -18.79
CA MET A 483 -0.56 34.42 -18.14
C MET A 483 -0.63 34.17 -16.63
N GLY A 484 -1.73 34.64 -15.98
CA GLY A 484 -1.98 34.35 -14.57
C GLY A 484 -2.17 32.86 -14.30
N ALA A 485 -2.91 32.15 -15.16
CA ALA A 485 -3.11 30.71 -15.12
C ALA A 485 -1.78 29.96 -15.30
N ALA A 486 -0.99 30.32 -16.32
CA ALA A 486 0.33 29.75 -16.56
C ALA A 486 1.27 29.91 -15.35
N GLY A 487 1.29 31.10 -14.73
CA GLY A 487 2.06 31.35 -13.53
C GLY A 487 1.64 30.48 -12.32
N ALA A 488 0.32 30.29 -12.15
CA ALA A 488 -0.22 29.45 -11.09
C ALA A 488 0.12 27.97 -11.32
N PHE A 489 -0.05 27.46 -12.53
CA PHE A 489 0.31 26.09 -12.88
C PHE A 489 1.81 25.83 -12.79
N LYS A 490 2.66 26.81 -13.16
CA LYS A 490 4.12 26.66 -13.04
C LYS A 490 4.59 26.49 -11.60
N ILE A 491 3.91 27.14 -10.64
CA ILE A 491 4.21 26.91 -9.20
C ILE A 491 3.81 25.49 -8.80
N ALA A 492 2.66 24.99 -9.26
CA ALA A 492 2.24 23.63 -9.01
C ALA A 492 3.23 22.61 -9.59
N GLU A 493 3.62 22.77 -10.86
CA GLU A 493 4.59 21.92 -11.58
C GLU A 493 5.93 21.82 -10.82
N ILE A 494 6.49 22.95 -10.37
CA ILE A 494 7.74 22.94 -9.59
C ILE A 494 7.60 22.08 -8.32
N ILE A 495 6.44 22.14 -7.65
CA ILE A 495 6.22 21.37 -6.42
C ILE A 495 6.01 19.88 -6.75
N LEU A 496 5.32 19.56 -7.84
CA LEU A 496 5.15 18.18 -8.31
C LEU A 496 6.49 17.56 -8.68
N PHE A 497 7.35 18.29 -9.38
CA PHE A 497 8.73 17.87 -9.65
C PHE A 497 9.52 17.60 -8.35
N ILE A 498 9.35 18.43 -7.32
CA ILE A 498 9.99 18.17 -6.01
C ILE A 498 9.46 16.86 -5.39
N TYR A 499 8.16 16.58 -5.51
CA TYR A 499 7.58 15.33 -5.01
C TYR A 499 8.14 14.11 -5.72
N GLU A 500 8.20 14.16 -7.04
CA GLU A 500 8.75 13.09 -7.88
C GLU A 500 10.23 12.85 -7.56
N TYR A 501 11.05 13.89 -7.63
CA TYR A 501 12.48 13.82 -7.31
C TYR A 501 12.76 13.23 -5.93
N LEU A 502 12.04 13.67 -4.89
CA LEU A 502 12.22 13.14 -3.54
C LEU A 502 11.75 11.68 -3.44
N SER A 503 10.69 11.31 -4.16
CA SER A 503 10.17 9.95 -4.21
C SER A 503 11.15 9.01 -4.90
N GLU A 504 11.70 9.39 -6.05
CA GLU A 504 12.73 8.64 -6.75
C GLU A 504 13.98 8.43 -5.88
N LYS A 505 14.49 9.49 -5.26
CA LYS A 505 15.67 9.38 -4.38
C LYS A 505 15.41 8.45 -3.20
N THR A 506 14.23 8.49 -2.61
CA THR A 506 13.91 7.60 -1.47
C THR A 506 13.67 6.16 -1.91
N THR A 507 13.08 5.91 -3.08
CA THR A 507 12.85 4.56 -3.60
C THR A 507 14.13 3.92 -4.16
N ALA A 508 15.10 4.71 -4.61
CA ALA A 508 16.42 4.23 -5.03
C ALA A 508 17.20 3.54 -3.89
N PHE A 509 16.90 3.86 -2.62
CA PHE A 509 17.52 3.16 -1.50
C PHE A 509 16.89 1.77 -1.33
N SER A 510 17.70 0.72 -1.45
CA SER A 510 17.28 -0.68 -1.30
C SER A 510 16.62 -0.99 0.05
N SER A 511 16.86 -0.16 1.07
CA SER A 511 16.28 -0.27 2.40
C SER A 511 14.96 0.49 2.57
N ASN A 512 14.42 1.13 1.53
CA ASN A 512 13.20 1.93 1.64
C ASN A 512 12.00 1.13 2.11
N LEU A 513 11.78 -0.02 1.49
CA LEU A 513 10.62 -0.86 1.78
C LEU A 513 10.91 -1.83 2.93
N SER A 514 10.02 -1.86 3.90
CA SER A 514 9.98 -2.88 4.93
C SER A 514 8.83 -3.81 4.62
N LEU A 515 9.17 -5.03 4.20
CA LEU A 515 8.18 -6.05 3.91
C LEU A 515 7.66 -6.63 5.23
N PHE A 516 6.35 -6.74 5.32
CA PHE A 516 5.63 -7.28 6.49
C PHE A 516 4.95 -8.60 6.18
N GLY A 517 4.66 -8.88 4.90
CA GLY A 517 3.77 -9.97 4.53
C GLY A 517 2.32 -9.70 4.95
N ARG A 518 1.45 -10.68 4.77
CA ARG A 518 0.04 -10.61 5.17
C ARG A 518 -0.12 -11.11 6.61
N PRO A 519 -0.32 -10.22 7.60
CA PRO A 519 -0.42 -10.64 8.99
C PRO A 519 -1.70 -11.45 9.22
N SER A 520 -1.62 -12.47 10.03
CA SER A 520 -2.75 -13.25 10.48
C SER A 520 -3.58 -12.47 11.52
N THR A 521 -4.84 -12.84 11.71
CA THR A 521 -5.77 -12.16 12.63
C THR A 521 -5.22 -12.06 14.05
N TRP A 522 -4.60 -13.14 14.56
CA TRP A 522 -4.02 -13.13 15.92
C TRP A 522 -2.87 -12.13 16.07
N GLN A 523 -2.03 -11.95 15.03
CA GLN A 523 -0.94 -10.97 15.04
C GLN A 523 -1.49 -9.54 15.11
N VAL A 524 -2.55 -9.24 14.35
CA VAL A 524 -3.22 -7.94 14.37
C VAL A 524 -3.82 -7.65 15.74
N VAL A 525 -4.51 -8.65 16.35
CA VAL A 525 -5.10 -8.51 17.70
C VAL A 525 -4.03 -8.30 18.74
N LEU A 526 -2.95 -9.08 18.71
CA LEU A 526 -1.85 -8.95 19.66
C LEU A 526 -1.12 -7.62 19.51
N TYR A 527 -0.88 -7.17 18.27
CA TYR A 527 -0.32 -5.85 18.01
C TYR A 527 -1.19 -4.74 18.62
N ALA A 528 -2.51 -4.80 18.39
CA ALA A 528 -3.44 -3.82 18.95
C ALA A 528 -3.42 -3.81 20.50
N ALA A 529 -3.35 -4.98 21.14
CA ALA A 529 -3.24 -5.10 22.59
C ALA A 529 -1.92 -4.49 23.11
N LEU A 530 -0.79 -4.77 22.45
CA LEU A 530 0.52 -4.21 22.81
C LEU A 530 0.55 -2.69 22.61
N LEU A 531 -0.05 -2.19 21.54
CA LEU A 531 -0.18 -0.76 21.29
C LEU A 531 -1.00 -0.07 22.39
N LEU A 532 -2.15 -0.63 22.77
CA LEU A 532 -2.96 -0.09 23.86
C LEU A 532 -2.22 -0.09 25.20
N ALA A 533 -1.49 -1.15 25.51
CA ALA A 533 -0.64 -1.23 26.70
C ALA A 533 0.48 -0.17 26.67
N ALA A 534 1.14 0.01 25.55
CA ALA A 534 2.17 1.03 25.36
C ALA A 534 1.60 2.45 25.55
N LEU A 535 0.43 2.75 24.98
CA LEU A 535 -0.26 4.03 25.17
C LEU A 535 -0.68 4.29 26.61
N PHE A 536 -1.17 3.26 27.31
CA PHE A 536 -1.53 3.37 28.72
C PHE A 536 -0.31 3.67 29.61
N ILE A 537 0.83 2.99 29.38
CA ILE A 537 2.10 3.25 30.07
C ILE A 537 2.60 4.67 29.76
N ALA A 538 2.51 5.09 28.51
CA ALA A 538 2.90 6.42 28.06
C ALA A 538 2.07 7.52 28.75
N ASP A 539 0.74 7.41 28.75
CA ASP A 539 -0.16 8.36 29.40
C ASP A 539 0.09 8.46 30.93
N SER A 540 0.31 7.30 31.57
CA SER A 540 0.66 7.26 33.01
C SER A 540 2.01 7.90 33.31
N ALA A 541 2.98 7.82 32.38
CA ALA A 541 4.28 8.47 32.53
C ALA A 541 4.18 10.00 32.49
N ILE A 542 3.29 10.53 31.64
CA ILE A 542 3.01 11.96 31.48
C ILE A 542 2.22 12.49 32.68
N SER A 543 1.17 11.77 33.11
CA SER A 543 0.25 12.22 34.18
C SER A 543 0.93 12.33 35.54
N GLU A 544 1.89 11.45 35.86
CA GLU A 544 2.71 11.58 37.07
C GLU A 544 3.63 12.81 36.97
N GLY A 545 4.16 13.12 35.81
CA GLY A 545 4.97 14.32 35.55
C GLY A 545 4.24 15.60 35.91
N THR A 546 3.04 15.77 35.41
CA THR A 546 2.21 16.97 35.65
C THR A 546 1.70 17.10 37.08
N ARG A 547 1.34 15.99 37.75
CA ARG A 547 0.94 16.00 39.17
C ARG A 547 2.07 16.41 40.10
N ASP A 548 3.30 15.99 39.80
CA ASP A 548 4.45 16.33 40.64
C ASP A 548 4.93 17.77 40.40
N ASP A 549 4.82 18.31 39.18
CA ASP A 549 5.11 19.72 38.87
C ASP A 549 4.10 20.62 39.59
N TYR A 550 2.83 20.25 39.70
CA TYR A 550 1.81 20.98 40.48
C TYR A 550 2.08 20.91 41.99
N LYS A 551 2.54 19.78 42.54
CA LYS A 551 2.92 19.66 43.94
C LYS A 551 4.17 20.47 44.30
N GLN A 552 5.14 20.53 43.38
CA GLN A 552 6.37 21.27 43.54
C GLN A 552 6.18 22.78 43.50
N SER A 553 5.18 23.27 42.71
CA SER A 553 4.82 24.71 42.69
C SER A 553 4.13 25.17 43.99
N ASN A 554 3.55 24.28 44.77
CA ASN A 554 2.87 24.56 46.03
C ASN A 554 3.73 24.31 47.31
N VAL A 555 4.93 23.74 47.16
CA VAL A 555 5.88 23.60 48.28
C VAL A 555 6.95 24.66 48.11
N ILE A 556 6.66 25.82 48.73
CA ILE A 556 7.67 26.85 48.95
C ILE A 556 8.66 26.34 50.00
N SER A 557 9.91 26.41 49.64
CA SER A 557 11.10 26.45 50.45
C SER A 557 11.69 25.19 51.09
N GLY A 558 12.89 24.98 50.70
CA GLY A 558 14.01 24.64 51.58
C GLY A 558 14.08 23.21 52.04
N CYS A 559 14.89 22.45 51.35
CA CYS A 559 15.88 21.61 51.96
C CYS A 559 16.55 20.69 50.96
N MET A 560 17.77 20.38 51.15
CA MET A 560 18.76 19.54 50.47
C MET A 560 18.29 18.13 50.02
N GLY A 561 17.14 17.96 49.36
CA GLY A 561 16.61 16.69 48.90
C GLY A 561 16.27 16.64 47.40
N THR A 562 16.45 17.77 46.69
CA THR A 562 15.95 17.92 45.31
C THR A 562 16.67 17.06 44.27
N ASP A 563 17.96 16.76 44.47
CA ASP A 563 18.76 16.03 43.48
C ASP A 563 18.46 14.51 43.43
N VAL A 564 18.18 13.89 44.56
CA VAL A 564 17.89 12.44 44.66
C VAL A 564 16.48 12.14 44.16
N PHE A 565 15.51 13.02 44.42
CA PHE A 565 14.15 12.90 43.93
C PHE A 565 14.11 13.10 42.40
N SER A 566 14.89 14.03 41.88
CA SER A 566 15.04 14.28 40.45
C SER A 566 15.60 13.07 39.69
N LYS A 567 16.66 12.45 40.22
CA LYS A 567 17.29 11.25 39.61
C LYS A 567 16.38 10.02 39.63
N ARG A 568 15.62 9.79 40.70
CA ARG A 568 14.63 8.69 40.78
C ARG A 568 13.48 8.88 39.76
N ARG A 569 13.01 10.12 39.58
CA ARG A 569 11.98 10.49 38.61
C ARG A 569 12.46 10.26 37.18
N GLN A 570 13.68 10.71 36.86
CA GLN A 570 14.29 10.47 35.55
C GLN A 570 14.43 8.97 35.24
N ARG A 571 14.86 8.16 36.23
CA ARG A 571 14.97 6.71 36.04
C ARG A 571 13.62 6.03 35.80
N ARG A 572 12.54 6.44 36.51
CA ARG A 572 11.19 5.89 36.28
C ARG A 572 10.65 6.25 34.91
N PHE A 573 10.80 7.48 34.48
CA PHE A 573 10.41 7.90 33.13
C PHE A 573 11.19 7.15 32.06
N ALA A 574 12.50 7.03 32.19
CA ALA A 574 13.34 6.28 31.25
C ALA A 574 12.94 4.80 31.16
N LYS A 575 12.64 4.16 32.31
CA LYS A 575 12.14 2.77 32.33
C LYS A 575 10.80 2.64 31.59
N ARG A 576 9.85 3.55 31.79
CA ARG A 576 8.55 3.52 31.11
C ARG A 576 8.69 3.78 29.62
N LEU A 577 9.51 4.76 29.24
CA LEU A 577 9.82 5.01 27.84
C LEU A 577 10.45 3.79 27.17
N LEU A 578 11.39 3.12 27.85
CA LEU A 578 11.97 1.87 27.37
C LEU A 578 10.90 0.78 27.21
N CYS A 579 9.99 0.63 28.18
CA CYS A 579 8.88 -0.32 28.06
C CYS A 579 8.00 -0.02 26.84
N VAL A 580 7.67 1.25 26.59
CA VAL A 580 6.89 1.66 25.40
C VAL A 580 7.62 1.26 24.12
N ILE A 581 8.92 1.58 24.02
CA ILE A 581 9.74 1.23 22.84
C ILE A 581 9.80 -0.29 22.66
N VAL A 582 10.01 -1.05 23.75
CA VAL A 582 10.06 -2.52 23.68
C VAL A 582 8.72 -3.11 23.24
N LEU A 583 7.60 -2.64 23.80
CA LEU A 583 6.26 -3.14 23.42
C LEU A 583 5.95 -2.86 21.95
N LEU A 584 6.27 -1.67 21.46
CA LEU A 584 6.10 -1.33 20.03
C LEU A 584 7.04 -2.15 19.15
N GLY A 585 8.30 -2.33 19.55
CA GLY A 585 9.27 -3.15 18.83
C GLY A 585 8.83 -4.62 18.73
N VAL A 586 8.38 -5.20 19.85
CA VAL A 586 7.81 -6.56 19.88
C VAL A 586 6.58 -6.66 19.00
N GLY A 587 5.66 -5.68 19.07
CA GLY A 587 4.48 -5.64 18.21
C GLY A 587 4.82 -5.63 16.72
N ILE A 588 5.78 -4.78 16.31
CA ILE A 588 6.25 -4.72 14.93
C ILE A 588 6.92 -6.04 14.50
N SER A 589 7.71 -6.66 15.38
CA SER A 589 8.37 -7.94 15.10
C SER A 589 7.36 -9.07 14.92
N ILE A 590 6.31 -9.11 15.75
CA ILE A 590 5.21 -10.07 15.62
C ILE A 590 4.50 -9.91 14.28
N MET A 591 4.25 -8.69 13.83
CA MET A 591 3.61 -8.43 12.54
C MET A 591 4.43 -8.90 11.34
N LYS A 592 5.75 -9.04 11.49
CA LYS A 592 6.67 -9.54 10.45
C LYS A 592 6.91 -11.04 10.53
N PHE A 593 6.44 -11.69 11.57
CA PHE A 593 6.72 -13.10 11.79
C PHE A 593 5.81 -13.95 10.91
N HIS A 594 6.40 -14.62 9.93
CA HIS A 594 5.75 -15.59 9.05
C HIS A 594 6.46 -16.93 9.24
N PRO A 595 5.92 -17.82 10.07
CA PRO A 595 6.48 -19.15 10.21
C PRO A 595 6.20 -19.95 8.94
N HIS A 596 7.25 -20.50 8.34
CA HIS A 596 7.15 -21.46 7.25
C HIS A 596 7.25 -22.87 7.80
N GLU A 597 6.65 -23.81 7.10
CA GLU A 597 6.82 -25.24 7.35
C GLU A 597 8.24 -25.70 6.98
N ASP A 598 8.57 -26.94 7.23
CA ASP A 598 9.92 -27.46 6.95
C ASP A 598 10.22 -27.39 5.43
N LEU A 599 9.26 -27.78 4.57
CA LEU A 599 9.27 -27.54 3.12
C LEU A 599 7.89 -27.10 2.67
N GLU A 600 7.82 -26.11 1.80
CA GLU A 600 6.59 -25.61 1.19
C GLU A 600 6.83 -25.40 -0.31
N ILE A 601 5.95 -25.95 -1.14
CA ILE A 601 5.96 -25.82 -2.59
C ILE A 601 4.70 -25.08 -2.98
N ARG A 602 4.84 -23.96 -3.65
CA ARG A 602 3.74 -23.09 -4.10
C ARG A 602 3.74 -23.02 -5.61
N ASN A 603 2.73 -23.58 -6.25
CA ASN A 603 2.51 -23.41 -7.67
C ASN A 603 1.55 -22.25 -7.86
N LEU A 604 2.04 -21.14 -8.37
CA LEU A 604 1.27 -19.91 -8.54
C LEU A 604 0.37 -20.04 -9.79
N TYR A 605 -0.83 -19.52 -9.69
CA TYR A 605 -1.66 -19.31 -10.87
C TYR A 605 -1.20 -18.04 -11.60
N VAL A 606 -0.61 -18.21 -12.76
CA VAL A 606 -0.12 -17.12 -13.61
C VAL A 606 -0.94 -16.93 -14.89
N GLY A 607 -2.06 -17.67 -15.05
CA GLY A 607 -2.77 -17.84 -16.30
C GLY A 607 -2.16 -18.99 -17.09
N GLN A 608 -2.07 -18.88 -18.41
CA GLN A 608 -1.35 -19.85 -19.23
C GLN A 608 0.15 -19.57 -19.13
N GLY A 609 0.86 -20.44 -18.40
CA GLY A 609 2.28 -20.33 -18.10
C GLY A 609 2.67 -21.03 -16.81
N ASP A 610 3.93 -20.93 -16.41
CA ASP A 610 4.50 -21.62 -15.26
C ASP A 610 5.10 -20.64 -14.24
N SER A 611 4.90 -20.98 -12.96
CA SER A 611 5.58 -20.36 -11.84
C SER A 611 5.46 -21.20 -10.59
N ALA A 612 6.59 -21.66 -10.05
CA ALA A 612 6.64 -22.39 -8.79
C ALA A 612 7.64 -21.74 -7.82
N VAL A 613 7.31 -21.73 -6.53
CA VAL A 613 8.16 -21.21 -5.46
C VAL A 613 8.36 -22.31 -4.42
N ILE A 614 9.61 -22.61 -4.13
CA ILE A 614 10.01 -23.55 -3.08
C ILE A 614 10.62 -22.73 -1.94
N LEU A 615 10.12 -22.94 -0.75
CA LEU A 615 10.58 -22.27 0.46
C LEU A 615 10.42 -23.19 1.68
N GLY A 616 11.03 -22.82 2.78
CA GLY A 616 10.90 -23.60 4.00
C GLY A 616 11.75 -23.03 5.11
N LYS A 617 11.68 -23.69 6.25
CA LYS A 617 12.45 -23.32 7.42
C LYS A 617 13.93 -23.55 7.17
N ASN A 618 14.72 -22.47 7.15
CA ASN A 618 16.17 -22.50 6.85
C ASN A 618 16.52 -22.94 5.40
N LEU A 619 15.55 -22.93 4.49
CA LEU A 619 15.81 -23.14 3.07
C LEU A 619 16.01 -21.81 2.35
N PRO A 620 16.82 -21.75 1.29
CA PRO A 620 16.81 -20.63 0.36
C PRO A 620 15.47 -20.59 -0.37
N VAL A 621 15.01 -19.41 -0.73
CA VAL A 621 13.84 -19.24 -1.57
C VAL A 621 14.25 -19.53 -3.02
N ILE A 622 13.63 -20.55 -3.59
CA ILE A 622 13.86 -20.96 -4.98
C ILE A 622 12.60 -20.65 -5.77
N MET A 623 12.75 -20.07 -6.93
CA MET A 623 11.69 -19.88 -7.90
C MET A 623 12.02 -20.63 -9.17
N ILE A 624 11.05 -21.30 -9.76
CA ILE A 624 11.19 -22.03 -11.03
C ILE A 624 10.16 -21.45 -11.97
N ASP A 625 10.62 -20.80 -13.02
CA ASP A 625 9.85 -20.03 -14.00
C ASP A 625 8.96 -18.91 -13.39
N GLY A 626 8.42 -18.08 -14.25
CA GLY A 626 7.52 -17.01 -13.84
C GLY A 626 7.03 -16.21 -15.05
N GLY A 627 6.22 -16.85 -15.87
CA GLY A 627 5.72 -16.20 -17.08
C GLY A 627 4.25 -16.48 -17.35
N SER A 628 3.70 -15.81 -18.38
CA SER A 628 2.34 -16.00 -18.86
C SER A 628 2.14 -15.49 -20.28
N THR A 629 1.37 -16.20 -21.10
CA THR A 629 0.97 -15.71 -22.43
C THR A 629 -0.34 -14.92 -22.42
N ASP A 630 -1.21 -15.09 -21.44
CA ASP A 630 -2.54 -14.50 -21.38
C ASP A 630 -2.68 -13.36 -20.36
N VAL A 631 -1.79 -13.28 -19.36
CA VAL A 631 -1.79 -12.23 -18.32
C VAL A 631 -0.74 -11.18 -18.62
N LYS A 632 -1.17 -9.97 -18.95
CA LYS A 632 -0.26 -8.82 -19.10
C LYS A 632 0.36 -8.44 -17.77
N SER A 633 1.67 -8.21 -17.75
CA SER A 633 2.43 -7.82 -16.56
C SER A 633 2.21 -8.81 -15.41
N VAL A 634 2.44 -10.08 -15.68
CA VAL A 634 2.23 -11.19 -14.75
C VAL A 634 3.11 -11.08 -13.50
N GLY A 635 4.35 -10.62 -13.66
CA GLY A 635 5.25 -10.32 -12.55
C GLY A 635 4.64 -9.33 -11.57
N LYS A 636 4.11 -8.23 -12.09
CA LYS A 636 3.52 -7.14 -11.32
C LYS A 636 2.20 -7.50 -10.63
N TYR A 637 1.29 -8.20 -11.31
CA TYR A 637 -0.07 -8.40 -10.81
C TYR A 637 -0.32 -9.76 -10.16
N LYS A 638 0.53 -10.75 -10.41
CA LYS A 638 0.40 -12.11 -9.87
C LYS A 638 1.57 -12.49 -8.96
N ILE A 639 2.81 -12.47 -9.49
CA ILE A 639 3.98 -13.03 -8.80
C ILE A 639 4.42 -12.16 -7.62
N ILE A 640 4.68 -10.85 -7.85
CA ILE A 640 5.13 -9.93 -6.79
C ILE A 640 4.14 -9.86 -5.61
N PRO A 641 2.81 -9.74 -5.82
CA PRO A 641 1.85 -9.78 -4.72
C PRO A 641 1.88 -11.10 -3.93
N ALA A 642 1.98 -12.25 -4.61
CA ALA A 642 2.08 -13.56 -3.96
C ALA A 642 3.34 -13.67 -3.10
N LEU A 643 4.51 -13.27 -3.62
CA LEU A 643 5.76 -13.25 -2.87
C LEU A 643 5.68 -12.32 -1.65
N LYS A 644 5.20 -11.10 -1.85
CA LYS A 644 5.08 -10.09 -0.77
C LYS A 644 4.12 -10.52 0.32
N SER A 645 2.98 -11.14 -0.02
CA SER A 645 2.01 -11.59 0.96
C SER A 645 2.60 -12.65 1.91
N ASN A 646 3.55 -13.44 1.41
CA ASN A 646 4.29 -14.44 2.16
C ASN A 646 5.55 -13.89 2.86
N GLY A 647 5.79 -12.58 2.80
CA GLY A 647 6.95 -11.96 3.43
C GLY A 647 8.26 -12.18 2.67
N ILE A 648 8.22 -12.64 1.44
CA ILE A 648 9.40 -12.95 0.61
C ILE A 648 9.90 -11.66 -0.04
N ALA A 649 11.05 -11.18 0.40
CA ALA A 649 11.72 -10.01 -0.16
C ALA A 649 12.85 -10.38 -1.13
N THR A 650 13.29 -11.63 -1.09
CA THR A 650 14.45 -12.08 -1.87
C THR A 650 14.20 -13.49 -2.38
N ILE A 651 14.43 -13.69 -3.66
CA ILE A 651 14.54 -14.98 -4.33
C ILE A 651 16.03 -15.27 -4.40
N ASP A 652 16.46 -16.34 -3.74
CA ASP A 652 17.89 -16.68 -3.69
C ASP A 652 18.34 -17.28 -5.02
N TYR A 653 17.51 -18.16 -5.62
CA TYR A 653 17.76 -18.76 -6.93
C TYR A 653 16.48 -18.77 -7.75
N CYS A 654 16.57 -18.28 -8.99
CA CYS A 654 15.49 -18.33 -9.97
C CYS A 654 15.95 -19.21 -11.14
N PHE A 655 15.38 -20.40 -11.27
CA PHE A 655 15.65 -21.31 -12.37
C PHE A 655 14.71 -20.97 -13.52
N LEU A 656 15.26 -20.80 -14.72
CA LEU A 656 14.51 -20.63 -15.95
C LEU A 656 14.66 -21.90 -16.80
N THR A 657 13.52 -22.57 -17.04
CA THR A 657 13.54 -23.84 -17.80
C THR A 657 13.87 -23.58 -19.25
N HIS A 658 13.23 -22.59 -19.89
CA HIS A 658 13.48 -22.13 -21.25
C HIS A 658 13.00 -20.67 -21.43
N MET A 659 13.11 -20.10 -22.66
CA MET A 659 12.94 -18.67 -22.87
C MET A 659 11.59 -18.24 -23.41
N ASP A 660 10.58 -19.12 -23.43
CA ASP A 660 9.24 -18.74 -23.90
C ASP A 660 8.56 -17.77 -22.93
N ASN A 661 7.69 -16.94 -23.48
CA ASN A 661 7.01 -15.88 -22.72
C ASN A 661 6.28 -16.37 -21.48
N ASP A 662 5.69 -17.55 -21.54
CA ASP A 662 4.95 -18.18 -20.45
C ASP A 662 5.85 -18.74 -19.34
N HIS A 663 7.17 -18.60 -19.47
CA HIS A 663 8.15 -18.97 -18.44
C HIS A 663 8.99 -17.78 -17.94
N VAL A 664 9.26 -16.75 -18.79
CA VAL A 664 10.30 -15.76 -18.47
C VAL A 664 9.80 -14.33 -18.30
N ASN A 665 8.70 -13.91 -18.94
CA ASN A 665 8.34 -12.49 -19.01
C ASN A 665 8.07 -11.82 -17.63
N GLY A 666 7.50 -12.54 -16.67
CA GLY A 666 7.31 -12.04 -15.31
C GLY A 666 8.60 -11.93 -14.51
N ILE A 667 9.60 -12.78 -14.80
CA ILE A 667 10.93 -12.69 -14.19
C ILE A 667 11.67 -11.46 -14.70
N ILE A 668 11.59 -11.18 -16.01
CA ILE A 668 12.14 -9.94 -16.59
C ILE A 668 11.51 -8.72 -15.90
N GLU A 669 10.17 -8.69 -15.74
CA GLU A 669 9.48 -7.60 -15.03
C GLU A 669 9.98 -7.41 -13.58
N ILE A 670 10.27 -8.51 -12.85
CA ILE A 670 10.78 -8.42 -11.47
C ILE A 670 12.21 -7.86 -11.46
N LEU A 671 13.07 -8.29 -12.39
CA LEU A 671 14.46 -7.83 -12.51
C LEU A 671 14.54 -6.35 -12.89
N GLU A 672 13.69 -5.90 -13.81
CA GLU A 672 13.62 -4.50 -14.26
C GLU A 672 13.08 -3.57 -13.18
N ASN A 673 12.10 -4.03 -12.41
CA ASN A 673 11.43 -3.20 -11.39
C ASN A 673 12.19 -3.16 -10.06
N LYS A 674 13.27 -2.38 -10.00
CA LYS A 674 14.11 -2.19 -8.79
C LYS A 674 13.33 -1.70 -7.58
N SER A 675 12.20 -1.06 -7.78
CA SER A 675 11.38 -0.46 -6.72
C SER A 675 10.30 -1.40 -6.18
N CYS A 676 10.11 -2.58 -6.78
CA CYS A 676 9.05 -3.50 -6.38
C CYS A 676 9.23 -4.10 -4.97
N GLY A 677 10.43 -4.05 -4.40
CA GLY A 677 10.72 -4.59 -3.05
C GLY A 677 10.97 -6.10 -3.00
N VAL A 678 11.01 -6.77 -4.15
CA VAL A 678 11.46 -8.16 -4.33
C VAL A 678 12.73 -8.15 -5.16
N LYS A 679 13.71 -8.97 -4.81
CA LYS A 679 14.99 -9.07 -5.51
C LYS A 679 15.31 -10.52 -5.86
N ILE A 680 15.90 -10.74 -7.02
CA ILE A 680 16.47 -12.02 -7.43
C ILE A 680 18.00 -11.90 -7.28
N LYS A 681 18.61 -12.84 -6.56
CA LYS A 681 20.08 -12.88 -6.37
C LYS A 681 20.78 -13.60 -7.50
N ASN A 682 20.30 -14.80 -7.84
CA ASN A 682 20.90 -15.65 -8.85
C ASN A 682 19.81 -16.09 -9.84
N VAL A 683 20.08 -15.94 -11.12
CA VAL A 683 19.28 -16.49 -12.21
C VAL A 683 20.05 -17.70 -12.75
N VAL A 684 19.40 -18.85 -12.81
CA VAL A 684 19.99 -20.13 -13.23
C VAL A 684 19.34 -20.57 -14.52
N MET A 685 20.13 -20.91 -15.53
CA MET A 685 19.64 -21.37 -16.83
C MET A 685 20.59 -22.38 -17.46
N SER A 686 20.19 -22.98 -18.60
CA SER A 686 21.00 -23.97 -19.31
C SER A 686 22.30 -23.37 -19.84
N ARG A 687 23.39 -24.17 -19.75
CA ARG A 687 24.72 -23.82 -20.26
C ARG A 687 24.76 -23.74 -21.79
N ASP A 688 23.98 -24.57 -22.50
CA ASP A 688 24.01 -24.64 -23.95
C ASP A 688 23.70 -23.30 -24.62
N ARG A 689 22.72 -22.58 -24.09
CA ARG A 689 22.44 -21.19 -24.49
C ARG A 689 23.42 -20.19 -23.88
N GLY A 690 24.10 -20.59 -22.80
CA GLY A 690 25.10 -19.80 -22.12
C GLY A 690 26.47 -19.80 -22.80
N THR A 691 26.78 -20.76 -23.69
CA THR A 691 28.06 -20.74 -24.43
C THR A 691 28.12 -19.58 -25.42
N GLU A 692 27.00 -19.24 -26.04
CA GLU A 692 26.84 -18.03 -26.84
C GLU A 692 26.95 -16.77 -25.97
N ILE A 693 26.41 -16.82 -24.74
CA ILE A 693 26.52 -15.75 -23.74
C ILE A 693 27.95 -15.63 -23.21
N MET A 694 28.69 -16.72 -23.04
CA MET A 694 30.10 -16.63 -22.58
C MET A 694 30.97 -15.85 -23.55
N SER A 695 30.77 -16.03 -24.86
CA SER A 695 31.47 -15.21 -25.87
C SER A 695 31.02 -13.74 -25.83
N TYR A 696 29.75 -13.51 -25.55
CA TYR A 696 29.18 -12.17 -25.49
C TYR A 696 29.48 -11.42 -24.17
N ASN A 697 29.58 -12.14 -23.02
CA ASN A 697 29.82 -11.55 -21.71
C ASN A 697 31.30 -11.46 -21.31
N GLN A 698 32.20 -12.21 -21.91
CA GLN A 698 33.66 -11.97 -21.76
C GLN A 698 34.02 -10.54 -22.15
N ASP A 699 33.28 -9.95 -23.08
CA ASP A 699 33.43 -8.55 -23.50
C ASP A 699 32.72 -7.53 -22.58
N ARG A 700 31.83 -7.94 -21.68
CA ARG A 700 30.98 -7.01 -20.88
C ARG A 700 31.13 -7.09 -19.36
N GLY A 701 31.99 -7.90 -18.81
CA GLY A 701 32.35 -7.90 -17.38
C GLY A 701 31.20 -8.37 -16.43
N THR A 702 30.34 -9.30 -16.84
CA THR A 702 29.36 -9.95 -16.01
C THR A 702 29.99 -11.13 -15.25
N GLU A 703 29.80 -11.22 -13.93
CA GLU A 703 30.28 -12.38 -13.15
C GLU A 703 29.45 -13.63 -13.51
N ILE A 704 30.09 -14.64 -14.06
CA ILE A 704 29.50 -15.95 -14.37
C ILE A 704 30.02 -16.95 -13.36
N MET A 705 29.12 -17.64 -12.68
CA MET A 705 29.46 -18.76 -11.79
C MET A 705 29.29 -20.06 -12.55
N SER A 706 30.33 -20.91 -12.62
CA SER A 706 30.25 -22.27 -13.13
C SER A 706 30.48 -23.29 -12.01
N TYR A 707 29.71 -24.36 -11.97
CA TYR A 707 29.85 -25.43 -10.99
C TYR A 707 30.53 -26.64 -11.60
N SER A 708 31.48 -27.24 -10.87
CA SER A 708 32.27 -28.40 -11.36
C SER A 708 31.60 -29.73 -11.00
N ARG A 709 31.68 -30.69 -11.90
CA ARG A 709 31.06 -32.05 -11.80
C ARG A 709 31.54 -32.89 -10.61
N ASP A 710 32.77 -32.70 -10.12
CA ASP A 710 33.40 -33.70 -9.25
C ASP A 710 33.55 -33.37 -7.79
N THR A 711 33.45 -32.12 -7.36
CA THR A 711 33.81 -31.76 -5.98
C THR A 711 32.78 -30.99 -5.18
N GLY A 712 31.68 -30.52 -5.79
CA GLY A 712 30.65 -29.74 -5.07
C GLY A 712 31.19 -28.45 -4.45
N THR A 713 32.33 -27.95 -4.91
CA THR A 713 32.97 -26.73 -4.40
C THR A 713 32.72 -25.59 -5.38
N GLU A 714 32.30 -24.47 -4.85
CA GLU A 714 32.19 -23.20 -5.59
C GLU A 714 33.52 -22.81 -6.20
N ILE A 715 33.64 -22.79 -7.52
CA ILE A 715 34.83 -22.28 -8.22
C ILE A 715 34.46 -20.87 -8.73
N LEU A 716 34.96 -19.87 -8.03
CA LEU A 716 34.91 -18.47 -8.47
C LEU A 716 36.03 -18.29 -9.53
N SER A 717 35.70 -18.29 -10.81
CA SER A 717 36.65 -17.82 -11.85
C SER A 717 36.36 -16.34 -12.10
N TYR A 718 37.29 -15.48 -11.63
CA TYR A 718 37.34 -14.06 -11.97
C TYR A 718 38.01 -13.88 -13.31
N SER A 719 37.30 -13.32 -14.31
CA SER A 719 37.97 -12.68 -15.44
C SER A 719 37.65 -11.20 -15.44
N ARG A 720 38.61 -10.38 -15.03
CA ARG A 720 38.63 -8.93 -15.30
C ARG A 720 39.31 -8.74 -16.66
N ASP A 721 38.62 -8.26 -17.66
CA ASP A 721 39.22 -7.35 -18.61
C ASP A 721 38.24 -6.47 -19.40
N THR A 722 38.73 -5.38 -19.81
CA THR A 722 38.30 -4.10 -20.32
C THR A 722 37.39 -4.13 -21.56
N GLY A 723 36.46 -3.17 -21.59
CA GLY A 723 35.42 -3.02 -22.59
C GLY A 723 35.85 -2.64 -23.99
N THR A 724 35.03 -3.02 -24.94
CA THR A 724 34.79 -2.27 -26.20
C THR A 724 33.38 -2.65 -26.73
N GLU A 725 32.62 -1.64 -27.14
CA GLU A 725 31.32 -1.80 -27.80
C GLU A 725 31.46 -2.43 -29.16
N ILE A 726 30.75 -3.53 -29.43
CA ILE A 726 30.36 -3.93 -30.76
C ILE A 726 28.90 -4.30 -30.70
N LEU A 727 28.04 -3.35 -31.07
CA LEU A 727 26.64 -3.54 -31.44
C LEU A 727 26.63 -3.60 -32.97
N SER A 728 26.60 -4.77 -33.58
CA SER A 728 26.04 -4.99 -34.90
C SER A 728 25.88 -6.47 -35.17
N ASP A 729 24.70 -6.80 -35.63
CA ASP A 729 24.28 -8.01 -36.34
C ASP A 729 24.18 -9.29 -35.50
N PHE A 730 23.11 -9.36 -34.71
CA PHE A 730 22.52 -10.61 -34.30
C PHE A 730 21.08 -10.64 -34.81
N ASP A 731 20.86 -11.29 -35.95
CA ASP A 731 19.55 -11.74 -36.41
C ASP A 731 19.18 -13.00 -35.62
N GLY A 732 18.93 -12.86 -34.32
CA GLY A 732 18.46 -13.93 -33.45
C GLY A 732 17.00 -13.74 -33.08
N GLU A 733 16.15 -14.69 -33.44
CA GLU A 733 14.69 -14.64 -33.31
C GLU A 733 14.17 -14.61 -31.87
N ASN A 734 14.97 -14.43 -30.79
CA ASN A 734 14.49 -14.50 -29.43
C ASN A 734 14.74 -13.22 -28.64
N ASP A 735 13.81 -12.25 -28.81
CA ASP A 735 13.74 -10.95 -28.11
C ASP A 735 13.78 -11.08 -26.56
N ASN A 736 13.28 -12.18 -25.98
CA ASN A 736 13.23 -12.41 -24.54
C ASN A 736 14.63 -12.62 -23.92
N TYR A 737 15.53 -13.24 -24.66
CA TYR A 737 16.86 -13.55 -24.18
C TYR A 737 17.68 -12.28 -23.94
N GLU A 738 17.70 -11.37 -24.91
CA GLU A 738 18.40 -10.10 -24.78
C GLU A 738 17.80 -9.23 -23.68
N LYS A 739 16.46 -9.20 -23.59
CA LYS A 739 15.75 -8.50 -22.52
C LYS A 739 16.14 -9.06 -21.14
N LEU A 740 16.17 -10.38 -21.00
CA LEU A 740 16.56 -11.04 -19.74
C LEU A 740 17.99 -10.69 -19.34
N LEU A 741 18.95 -10.74 -20.26
CA LEU A 741 20.33 -10.38 -19.97
C LEU A 741 20.50 -8.92 -19.57
N SER A 742 19.82 -8.03 -20.28
CA SER A 742 19.76 -6.60 -19.92
C SER A 742 19.18 -6.40 -18.53
N ALA A 743 18.09 -7.10 -18.21
CA ALA A 743 17.43 -7.05 -16.90
C ALA A 743 18.33 -7.61 -15.78
N ILE A 744 19.02 -8.75 -16.01
CA ILE A 744 20.02 -9.30 -15.06
C ILE A 744 21.12 -8.27 -14.79
N LYS A 745 21.71 -7.71 -15.86
CA LYS A 745 22.75 -6.69 -15.74
C LYS A 745 22.28 -5.45 -14.96
N SER A 746 21.07 -4.99 -15.27
CA SER A 746 20.52 -3.79 -14.63
C SER A 746 20.15 -4.01 -13.17
N SER A 747 19.68 -5.22 -12.79
CA SER A 747 19.28 -5.57 -11.43
C SER A 747 20.46 -5.87 -10.51
N GLY A 748 21.62 -6.27 -11.07
CA GLY A 748 22.78 -6.77 -10.33
C GLY A 748 22.60 -8.21 -9.84
N ALA A 749 21.67 -8.97 -10.41
CA ALA A 749 21.57 -10.41 -10.20
C ALA A 749 22.75 -11.13 -10.86
N LYS A 750 23.13 -12.30 -10.30
CA LYS A 750 24.19 -13.14 -10.87
C LYS A 750 23.57 -14.15 -11.82
N LEU A 751 24.23 -14.38 -12.94
CA LEU A 751 23.88 -15.44 -13.87
C LEU A 751 24.66 -16.72 -13.53
N CYS A 752 23.96 -17.83 -13.38
CA CYS A 752 24.53 -19.16 -13.13
C CYS A 752 24.13 -20.09 -14.28
N LEU A 753 25.09 -20.83 -14.82
CA LEU A 753 24.87 -21.75 -15.93
C LEU A 753 25.07 -23.19 -15.47
N ILE A 754 24.09 -24.05 -15.73
CA ILE A 754 24.10 -25.47 -15.37
C ILE A 754 23.84 -26.34 -16.58
N ASP A 755 24.27 -27.61 -16.51
CA ASP A 755 24.13 -28.62 -17.54
C ASP A 755 23.74 -29.97 -16.92
N ALA A 756 23.28 -30.90 -17.75
CA ALA A 756 22.89 -32.21 -17.28
C ALA A 756 24.04 -32.91 -16.51
N GLY A 757 23.75 -33.39 -15.31
CA GLY A 757 24.68 -33.97 -14.37
C GLY A 757 25.24 -33.02 -13.32
N ASP A 758 25.04 -31.70 -13.48
CA ASP A 758 25.43 -30.74 -12.45
C ASP A 758 24.54 -30.88 -11.20
N ILE A 759 25.14 -30.73 -10.02
CA ILE A 759 24.47 -30.87 -8.71
C ILE A 759 24.72 -29.64 -7.87
N LEU A 760 23.63 -28.96 -7.47
CA LEU A 760 23.67 -27.88 -6.53
C LEU A 760 23.18 -28.37 -5.16
N LYS A 761 23.97 -28.13 -4.13
CA LYS A 761 23.58 -28.39 -2.73
C LYS A 761 23.27 -27.07 -2.06
N LEU A 762 22.01 -26.85 -1.75
CA LEU A 762 21.50 -25.60 -1.18
C LEU A 762 20.83 -25.89 0.17
N SER A 763 21.60 -25.82 1.26
CA SER A 763 21.11 -26.23 2.60
C SER A 763 20.65 -27.70 2.59
N ASP A 764 19.40 -27.96 2.91
CA ASP A 764 18.79 -29.30 2.95
C ASP A 764 18.21 -29.73 1.58
N LEU A 765 18.44 -28.95 0.53
CA LEU A 765 18.02 -29.27 -0.84
C LEU A 765 19.21 -29.73 -1.69
N LYS A 766 19.02 -30.82 -2.41
CA LYS A 766 19.94 -31.31 -3.45
C LYS A 766 19.23 -31.22 -4.79
N ILE A 767 19.70 -30.32 -5.66
CA ILE A 767 19.17 -30.09 -6.99
C ILE A 767 20.11 -30.74 -8.01
N THR A 768 19.57 -31.64 -8.83
CA THR A 768 20.31 -32.28 -9.91
C THR A 768 19.69 -31.85 -11.23
N CYS A 769 20.50 -31.29 -12.13
CA CYS A 769 20.08 -31.02 -13.51
C CYS A 769 20.07 -32.34 -14.30
N LEU A 770 18.90 -32.71 -14.85
CA LEU A 770 18.72 -33.92 -15.63
C LEU A 770 18.77 -33.66 -17.15
N SER A 771 18.44 -32.47 -17.62
CA SER A 771 18.39 -32.04 -19.03
C SER A 771 18.55 -30.51 -19.09
N PRO A 772 19.02 -29.91 -20.22
CA PRO A 772 19.57 -30.52 -21.41
C PRO A 772 21.02 -31.01 -21.24
N SER A 773 21.50 -31.79 -22.23
CA SER A 773 22.91 -32.14 -22.34
C SER A 773 23.52 -31.42 -23.54
N GLY A 774 24.70 -30.82 -23.40
CA GLY A 774 25.37 -29.97 -24.38
C GLY A 774 25.66 -30.55 -25.78
N SER A 775 25.17 -31.75 -26.05
CA SER A 775 25.28 -32.41 -27.36
C SER A 775 23.94 -32.53 -28.11
N ASP A 776 22.87 -32.06 -27.53
CA ASP A 776 21.52 -32.25 -28.08
C ASP A 776 21.09 -31.03 -28.91
N ASP A 777 20.88 -31.26 -30.23
CA ASP A 777 20.19 -30.28 -31.10
C ASP A 777 18.69 -30.38 -30.81
N LEU A 778 18.17 -29.47 -30.00
CA LEU A 778 16.81 -29.50 -29.45
C LEU A 778 16.04 -28.23 -29.82
N ASP A 779 14.76 -28.41 -30.08
CA ASP A 779 13.81 -27.30 -30.15
C ASP A 779 13.77 -26.54 -28.82
N GLU A 780 13.23 -25.35 -28.80
CA GLU A 780 13.22 -24.44 -27.64
C GLU A 780 12.60 -25.08 -26.40
N ASN A 781 11.42 -25.71 -26.54
CA ASN A 781 10.75 -26.45 -25.48
C ASN A 781 11.56 -27.66 -25.02
N ASP A 782 12.09 -28.45 -25.97
CA ASP A 782 12.88 -29.64 -25.68
C ASP A 782 14.23 -29.33 -25.00
N SER A 783 14.69 -28.07 -25.06
CA SER A 783 15.88 -27.56 -24.37
C SER A 783 15.60 -27.14 -22.92
N SER A 784 14.39 -27.38 -22.39
CA SER A 784 14.03 -27.05 -21.03
C SER A 784 14.93 -27.70 -19.99
N LEU A 785 15.26 -26.96 -18.93
CA LEU A 785 15.88 -27.52 -17.74
C LEU A 785 14.92 -28.49 -17.07
N VAL A 786 15.35 -29.74 -16.92
CA VAL A 786 14.65 -30.74 -16.08
C VAL A 786 15.44 -30.87 -14.79
N LEU A 787 14.77 -30.58 -13.68
CA LEU A 787 15.37 -30.52 -12.34
C LEU A 787 14.80 -31.61 -11.45
N ALA A 788 15.67 -32.47 -10.91
CA ALA A 788 15.33 -33.35 -9.79
C ALA A 788 15.80 -32.70 -8.50
N ILE A 789 14.87 -32.40 -7.60
CA ILE A 789 15.12 -31.71 -6.34
C ILE A 789 14.74 -32.63 -5.18
N LYS A 790 15.74 -32.93 -4.37
CA LYS A 790 15.54 -33.80 -3.19
C LYS A 790 15.61 -32.97 -1.93
N TYR A 791 14.56 -33.02 -1.11
CA TYR A 791 14.59 -32.50 0.26
C TYR A 791 15.09 -33.59 1.20
N VAL A 792 16.34 -33.46 1.61
CA VAL A 792 17.09 -34.51 2.31
C VAL A 792 16.48 -34.93 3.66
N PRO A 793 15.93 -34.03 4.51
CA PRO A 793 15.45 -34.41 5.83
C PRO A 793 14.27 -35.39 5.85
N SER A 794 13.38 -35.32 4.86
CA SER A 794 12.21 -36.23 4.77
C SER A 794 12.31 -37.19 3.58
N ASP A 795 13.43 -37.21 2.86
CA ASP A 795 13.62 -38.04 1.66
C ASP A 795 12.51 -37.81 0.61
N PHE A 796 12.12 -36.52 0.43
CA PHE A 796 11.04 -36.08 -0.46
C PHE A 796 11.62 -35.64 -1.80
N ASP A 797 11.22 -36.33 -2.88
CA ASP A 797 11.77 -36.10 -4.21
C ASP A 797 10.77 -35.34 -5.11
N MET A 798 11.25 -34.35 -5.81
CA MET A 798 10.46 -33.47 -6.69
C MET A 798 11.09 -33.40 -8.08
N ILE A 799 10.26 -33.46 -9.12
CA ILE A 799 10.70 -33.28 -10.51
C ILE A 799 9.96 -32.12 -11.14
N PHE A 800 10.72 -31.21 -11.71
CA PHE A 800 10.25 -30.10 -12.54
C PHE A 800 10.72 -30.34 -13.98
N THR A 801 9.81 -30.45 -14.91
CA THR A 801 10.07 -30.95 -16.26
C THR A 801 10.17 -29.85 -17.32
N GLY A 802 9.80 -28.60 -16.97
CA GLY A 802 9.59 -27.56 -17.99
C GLY A 802 8.62 -28.07 -19.05
N ASP A 803 8.88 -27.76 -20.31
CA ASP A 803 8.00 -28.02 -21.43
C ASP A 803 8.50 -29.12 -22.37
N ILE A 804 9.34 -30.05 -21.84
CA ILE A 804 9.89 -31.17 -22.63
C ILE A 804 8.79 -32.02 -23.30
N SER A 805 9.09 -32.42 -24.52
CA SER A 805 8.23 -33.36 -25.28
C SER A 805 8.53 -34.83 -24.95
N ARG A 806 7.68 -35.69 -25.42
CA ARG A 806 7.87 -37.16 -25.35
C ARG A 806 9.22 -37.65 -25.89
N LYS A 807 9.74 -36.94 -26.90
CA LYS A 807 11.03 -37.28 -27.53
C LYS A 807 12.18 -37.04 -26.53
N THR A 808 12.14 -35.94 -25.81
CA THR A 808 13.13 -35.61 -24.76
C THR A 808 12.97 -36.50 -23.54
N GLU A 809 11.74 -36.84 -23.13
CA GLU A 809 11.49 -37.82 -22.08
C GLU A 809 12.16 -39.16 -22.40
N GLN A 810 12.01 -39.68 -23.64
CA GLN A 810 12.65 -40.94 -24.08
C GLN A 810 14.17 -40.85 -24.07
N LYS A 811 14.75 -39.72 -24.49
CA LYS A 811 16.21 -39.51 -24.40
C LYS A 811 16.66 -39.52 -22.93
N LEU A 812 15.91 -38.85 -22.04
CA LEU A 812 16.18 -38.79 -20.63
C LEU A 812 16.12 -40.19 -19.98
N ILE A 813 15.10 -40.97 -20.26
CA ILE A 813 14.95 -42.38 -19.78
C ILE A 813 16.16 -43.22 -20.18
N ARG A 814 16.55 -43.18 -21.46
CA ARG A 814 17.72 -43.92 -21.95
C ARG A 814 19.01 -43.48 -21.26
N ARG A 815 19.22 -42.19 -21.09
CA ARG A 815 20.43 -41.64 -20.44
C ARG A 815 20.52 -42.02 -18.98
N LEU A 816 19.39 -42.10 -18.28
CA LEU A 816 19.29 -42.46 -16.87
C LEU A 816 18.98 -43.93 -16.63
N GLU A 817 19.21 -44.84 -17.62
CA GLU A 817 18.89 -46.25 -17.48
C GLU A 817 19.52 -46.92 -16.24
N ASN A 818 20.75 -46.47 -15.87
CA ASN A 818 21.48 -46.92 -14.68
C ASN A 818 21.21 -46.10 -13.43
N ARG A 819 20.40 -45.04 -13.53
CA ARG A 819 20.08 -44.08 -12.44
C ARG A 819 18.58 -43.71 -12.43
N LYS A 820 17.74 -44.74 -12.61
CA LYS A 820 16.28 -44.58 -12.61
C LYS A 820 15.75 -44.00 -11.27
N ASP A 821 16.51 -44.19 -10.21
CA ASP A 821 16.28 -43.55 -8.91
C ASP A 821 16.13 -42.04 -8.98
N LEU A 822 16.72 -41.38 -9.99
CA LEU A 822 16.60 -39.93 -10.18
C LEU A 822 15.29 -39.51 -10.86
N LEU A 823 14.53 -40.45 -11.41
CA LEU A 823 13.21 -40.17 -12.01
C LEU A 823 12.06 -40.52 -11.09
N ASP A 824 12.26 -41.30 -10.03
CA ASP A 824 11.24 -41.61 -9.03
C ASP A 824 11.00 -40.38 -8.17
N CYS A 825 9.74 -39.96 -7.97
CA CYS A 825 9.42 -38.72 -7.26
C CYS A 825 8.07 -38.75 -6.52
N ASP A 826 8.00 -38.02 -5.44
CA ASP A 826 6.75 -37.77 -4.70
C ASP A 826 5.91 -36.69 -5.39
N TYR A 827 6.60 -35.71 -5.98
CA TYR A 827 5.98 -34.54 -6.62
C TYR A 827 6.47 -34.40 -8.05
N LEU A 828 5.53 -34.28 -8.97
CA LEU A 828 5.79 -34.00 -10.38
C LEU A 828 5.13 -32.69 -10.81
N LYS A 829 5.91 -31.74 -11.30
CA LYS A 829 5.39 -30.62 -12.11
C LYS A 829 5.22 -31.17 -13.54
N VAL A 830 3.97 -31.31 -13.96
CA VAL A 830 3.60 -31.93 -15.25
C VAL A 830 4.11 -31.08 -16.41
N ALA A 831 4.71 -31.73 -17.40
CA ALA A 831 5.35 -31.09 -18.53
C ALA A 831 4.35 -30.36 -19.44
N HIS A 832 4.77 -29.21 -19.99
CA HIS A 832 4.11 -28.48 -21.06
C HIS A 832 2.63 -28.23 -20.78
N HIS A 833 2.33 -27.76 -19.57
CA HIS A 833 0.99 -27.44 -19.08
C HIS A 833 -0.05 -28.56 -19.22
N GLY A 834 0.40 -29.84 -19.30
CA GLY A 834 -0.45 -30.97 -19.55
C GLY A 834 -0.78 -31.20 -21.03
N SER A 835 0.13 -30.84 -21.94
CA SER A 835 0.04 -31.16 -23.37
C SER A 835 -0.05 -32.65 -23.62
N LYS A 836 -0.84 -33.08 -24.62
CA LYS A 836 -0.91 -34.48 -25.06
C LYS A 836 0.42 -35.03 -25.60
N ASN A 837 1.33 -34.14 -26.01
CA ASN A 837 2.64 -34.44 -26.56
C ASN A 837 3.74 -34.67 -25.52
N SER A 838 3.42 -34.54 -24.25
CA SER A 838 4.33 -34.66 -23.11
C SER A 838 3.77 -35.62 -22.08
N SER A 839 4.52 -35.91 -21.02
CA SER A 839 4.12 -36.81 -19.92
C SER A 839 3.70 -38.20 -20.45
N SER A 840 4.64 -38.87 -21.13
CA SER A 840 4.40 -40.22 -21.69
C SER A 840 4.14 -41.26 -20.60
N GLU A 841 3.44 -42.30 -20.95
CA GLU A 841 3.12 -43.41 -20.02
C GLU A 841 4.38 -44.07 -19.48
N GLU A 842 5.42 -44.20 -20.30
CA GLU A 842 6.73 -44.75 -19.91
C GLU A 842 7.41 -43.87 -18.86
N PHE A 843 7.40 -42.54 -19.10
CA PHE A 843 7.97 -41.56 -18.14
C PHE A 843 7.19 -41.57 -16.82
N LEU A 844 5.87 -41.53 -16.88
CA LEU A 844 5.02 -41.49 -15.67
C LEU A 844 5.12 -42.75 -14.84
N LYS A 845 5.27 -43.93 -15.46
CA LYS A 845 5.52 -45.20 -14.76
C LYS A 845 6.87 -45.25 -14.04
N LEU A 846 7.86 -44.57 -14.57
CA LEU A 846 9.18 -44.48 -13.93
C LEU A 846 9.21 -43.38 -12.84
N ALA A 847 8.51 -42.28 -13.09
CA ALA A 847 8.41 -41.14 -12.14
C ALA A 847 7.50 -41.49 -10.96
N SER A 848 6.50 -42.34 -11.15
CA SER A 848 5.58 -42.83 -10.12
C SER A 848 5.12 -41.76 -9.12
N PRO A 849 4.70 -40.57 -9.57
CA PRO A 849 4.46 -39.44 -8.67
C PRO A 849 3.25 -39.68 -7.78
N HIS A 850 3.37 -39.38 -6.50
CA HIS A 850 2.22 -39.33 -5.60
C HIS A 850 1.33 -38.09 -5.86
N ILE A 851 1.95 -36.99 -6.29
CA ILE A 851 1.30 -35.69 -6.54
C ILE A 851 1.77 -35.15 -7.87
N SER A 852 0.83 -34.82 -8.74
CA SER A 852 1.06 -34.18 -10.03
C SER A 852 0.39 -32.84 -10.10
N VAL A 853 1.15 -31.77 -10.36
CA VAL A 853 0.61 -30.42 -10.48
C VAL A 853 0.72 -29.93 -11.92
N ILE A 854 -0.38 -29.44 -12.45
CA ILE A 854 -0.52 -28.88 -13.78
C ILE A 854 -0.71 -27.37 -13.63
N SER A 855 0.17 -26.57 -14.23
CA SER A 855 -0.05 -25.13 -14.38
C SER A 855 -0.72 -24.87 -15.73
N ALA A 856 -1.93 -24.28 -15.70
CA ALA A 856 -2.65 -23.94 -16.92
C ALA A 856 -3.58 -22.75 -16.67
N GLY A 857 -3.93 -22.03 -17.73
CA GLY A 857 -4.88 -20.92 -17.68
C GLY A 857 -6.33 -21.39 -17.76
N ILE A 858 -7.25 -20.62 -17.16
CA ILE A 858 -8.70 -20.82 -17.33
C ILE A 858 -9.06 -20.46 -18.77
N ASP A 859 -9.82 -21.35 -19.44
CA ASP A 859 -10.29 -21.16 -20.82
C ASP A 859 -9.15 -20.85 -21.82
N ASN A 860 -7.95 -21.45 -21.61
CA ASN A 860 -6.81 -21.21 -22.47
C ASN A 860 -7.04 -21.70 -23.90
N SER A 861 -6.45 -21.03 -24.88
CA SER A 861 -6.63 -21.31 -26.31
C SER A 861 -6.00 -22.64 -26.78
N TYR A 862 -5.12 -23.21 -25.98
CA TYR A 862 -4.40 -24.46 -26.29
C TYR A 862 -5.19 -25.71 -25.88
N GLY A 863 -6.24 -25.54 -25.05
CA GLY A 863 -7.04 -26.64 -24.52
C GLY A 863 -6.31 -27.48 -23.45
N HIS A 864 -5.29 -26.91 -22.80
CA HIS A 864 -4.54 -27.52 -21.72
C HIS A 864 -5.32 -27.49 -20.39
N PRO A 865 -5.23 -28.57 -19.56
CA PRO A 865 -4.61 -29.85 -19.83
C PRO A 865 -5.46 -30.71 -20.80
N HIS A 866 -4.79 -31.44 -21.70
CA HIS A 866 -5.47 -32.36 -22.62
C HIS A 866 -5.98 -33.60 -21.89
N LYS A 867 -7.11 -34.12 -22.33
CA LYS A 867 -7.75 -35.34 -21.75
C LYS A 867 -6.82 -36.54 -21.74
N GLU A 868 -6.02 -36.73 -22.78
CA GLU A 868 -5.06 -37.81 -22.93
C GLU A 868 -3.98 -37.77 -21.85
N THR A 869 -3.56 -36.57 -21.46
CA THR A 869 -2.57 -36.41 -20.37
C THR A 869 -3.21 -36.73 -19.02
N LEU A 870 -4.43 -36.23 -18.77
CA LEU A 870 -5.17 -36.56 -17.55
C LEU A 870 -5.37 -38.08 -17.41
N GLN A 871 -5.77 -38.80 -18.48
CA GLN A 871 -5.93 -40.24 -18.47
C GLN A 871 -4.62 -40.99 -18.17
N ARG A 872 -3.48 -40.51 -18.69
CA ARG A 872 -2.17 -41.09 -18.36
C ARG A 872 -1.79 -40.89 -16.90
N LEU A 873 -2.06 -39.71 -16.36
CA LEU A 873 -1.82 -39.39 -14.94
C LEU A 873 -2.73 -40.25 -14.04
N GLU A 874 -4.02 -40.38 -14.38
CA GLU A 874 -4.94 -41.25 -13.68
C GLU A 874 -4.49 -42.72 -13.69
N SER A 875 -3.86 -43.18 -14.77
CA SER A 875 -3.39 -44.57 -14.90
C SER A 875 -2.21 -44.93 -13.96
N VAL A 876 -1.52 -43.93 -13.40
CA VAL A 876 -0.44 -44.13 -12.41
C VAL A 876 -0.86 -43.79 -10.99
N ASP A 877 -2.17 -43.58 -10.75
CA ASP A 877 -2.77 -43.36 -9.43
C ASP A 877 -2.17 -42.15 -8.67
N THR A 878 -1.87 -41.05 -9.37
CA THR A 878 -1.35 -39.81 -8.80
C THR A 878 -2.48 -38.83 -8.43
N GLY A 879 -2.30 -38.06 -7.37
CA GLY A 879 -3.19 -36.95 -7.05
C GLY A 879 -2.98 -35.78 -8.00
N ILE A 880 -3.97 -35.49 -8.87
CA ILE A 880 -3.88 -34.47 -9.90
C ILE A 880 -4.43 -33.14 -9.36
N TYR A 881 -3.66 -32.04 -9.53
CA TYR A 881 -4.05 -30.69 -9.15
C TYR A 881 -3.77 -29.71 -10.29
N CYS A 882 -4.75 -28.89 -10.66
CA CYS A 882 -4.63 -27.93 -11.75
C CYS A 882 -4.82 -26.49 -11.24
N THR A 883 -3.89 -25.59 -11.57
CA THR A 883 -3.99 -24.19 -11.16
C THR A 883 -5.18 -23.46 -11.78
N ALA A 884 -5.65 -23.87 -12.95
CA ALA A 884 -6.86 -23.33 -13.59
C ALA A 884 -8.13 -23.56 -12.74
N GLU A 885 -8.20 -24.70 -12.05
CA GLU A 885 -9.37 -25.09 -11.24
C GLU A 885 -9.27 -24.58 -9.79
N GLU A 886 -8.06 -24.66 -9.23
CA GLU A 886 -7.85 -24.44 -7.80
C GLU A 886 -7.26 -23.09 -7.45
N GLY A 887 -6.67 -22.38 -8.42
CA GLY A 887 -5.80 -21.24 -8.17
C GLY A 887 -4.43 -21.71 -7.71
N GLU A 888 -3.79 -20.96 -6.81
CA GLU A 888 -2.52 -21.34 -6.22
C GLU A 888 -2.63 -22.69 -5.49
N VAL A 889 -1.74 -23.62 -5.83
CA VAL A 889 -1.64 -24.94 -5.19
C VAL A 889 -0.47 -24.92 -4.23
N ILE A 890 -0.75 -25.05 -2.93
CA ILE A 890 0.26 -25.03 -1.86
C ILE A 890 0.37 -26.42 -1.25
N LEU A 891 1.57 -26.99 -1.30
CA LEU A 891 1.92 -28.24 -0.66
C LEU A 891 2.89 -27.97 0.48
N LYS A 892 2.59 -28.52 1.66
CA LYS A 892 3.42 -28.42 2.86
C LYS A 892 3.89 -29.80 3.25
N VAL A 893 5.18 -29.98 3.36
CA VAL A 893 5.82 -31.26 3.70
C VAL A 893 6.53 -31.11 5.03
N ASP A 894 6.22 -31.96 5.97
CA ASP A 894 6.91 -32.05 7.26
C ASP A 894 8.12 -33.00 7.22
N LYS A 895 8.83 -33.11 8.33
CA LYS A 895 9.99 -34.03 8.44
C LYS A 895 9.62 -35.50 8.37
N ASP A 896 8.36 -35.82 8.65
CA ASP A 896 7.87 -37.21 8.66
C ASP A 896 7.25 -37.56 7.28
N ARG A 897 7.51 -36.77 6.23
CA ARG A 897 7.00 -36.92 4.85
C ARG A 897 5.48 -36.78 4.72
N ASN A 898 4.79 -36.27 5.75
CA ASN A 898 3.38 -36.00 5.62
C ASN A 898 3.14 -34.78 4.73
N VAL A 899 2.34 -34.94 3.70
CA VAL A 899 2.01 -33.87 2.78
C VAL A 899 0.62 -33.33 3.10
N ILE A 900 0.57 -32.05 3.47
CA ILE A 900 -0.68 -31.34 3.69
C ILE A 900 -0.88 -30.39 2.50
N LYS A 901 -1.90 -30.67 1.71
CA LYS A 901 -2.35 -29.73 0.69
C LYS A 901 -3.21 -28.66 1.31
N THR A 902 -2.87 -27.41 1.03
CA THR A 902 -3.75 -26.27 1.30
C THR A 902 -4.05 -25.56 -0.01
N ARG A 903 -5.31 -25.20 -0.22
CA ARG A 903 -5.66 -24.26 -1.29
C ARG A 903 -5.18 -22.87 -0.88
N GLY A 904 -4.68 -22.09 -1.82
CA GLY A 904 -4.59 -20.65 -1.64
C GLY A 904 -5.94 -20.15 -1.13
N ARG A 905 -5.96 -19.23 -0.17
CA ARG A 905 -7.23 -18.75 0.43
C ARG A 905 -8.09 -18.14 -0.67
N ARG A 906 -9.15 -18.86 -1.06
CA ARG A 906 -10.24 -18.29 -1.88
C ARG A 906 -11.01 -17.27 -1.12
#